data_bc4e0d71285aabf72fe614f8977337ad
#
_entry.id   bc4e0d71285aabf72fe614f8977337ad
#
_cell.length_a   1.000
_cell.length_b   1.000
_cell.length_c   1.000
_cell.angle_alpha   90.00
_cell.angle_beta   90.00
_cell.angle_gamma   90.00
#
_symmetry.space_group_name_H-M   'P 1'
#
loop_
_entity.id
_entity.type
_entity.pdbx_description
1 polymer ?
#
loop_
_entity_poly.entity_id
_entity_poly.type
_entity_poly.pdbx_seq_one_letter_code
_entity_poly.pdbx_strand_id
1 'polypeptide(L)'
;MSNVPPGDRLPPVVPHVVADAVEGLTSRLRKKLDTAIEQYAALPVVVVDGEGVRITCGEDAVVTLSPGAGGVVAEDGQARCSCLLAPRCLHRAAVLSACPLAATPDPTDATATMEPVEPGTAATDPVEPGTAATDPVEPGTAASDQPIAAPGRTPPEAPSQERAAAVPNPPQPASAPPAGPAPAQVAAAAGLWAAGAAVLAAGVPAAGAVPQAELLRAAHSARLARLPRAEAAAIRVVRELRSAREQRVGHQLSDLVSALRELLLIAGRLAAGDPDPALTGSVRRAYEQGGSLRVYGAFREPVISATGYGGVVTHVVAEDGRWFSVADVRPGGAARARGAATAPVAIGSATLNHSQLARSGLLIVGATVSPDGRLGAGRGVRATPVRGLPWAEGPMAALFARPLSEEAQARLSGEVWSESGTEEVAREPVGCDLMIVGASGDHVLARALAPTPPAHHPTTATDAPAPDGDEAGTLDGVPTPDGGGARTLGGMPDGGGAGALGGVAVPDGGGAGALGGVAVSDGGGVVVAEGGAFGGMRPVGPLIRLVPASRHPELAHVANLGRLASRPGLCVRVVGRVEPDRATTLRPFAVGPVPGAGMTLRLPAEWQDRADLGYDRLQSAHLPPPGPPGDLAAATEEVDPLASAPLWRVRRLVELAVAGGRRAVAESGRGTDAKAQQASLRRSGFKTAAELAAALTTEADRRERDVFGRLTDPTPDRYAWAWLATATHLAATERALVQASWQAGE
;
A
#
# COMPACT_ATOMS: atom_id res chain seq x y z
N MET A 1 24.32 20.51 -52.97
CA MET A 1 24.40 19.86 -51.65
C MET A 1 23.03 20.01 -50.98
N SER A 2 22.21 18.99 -51.07
CA SER A 2 20.81 19.03 -50.63
C SER A 2 20.77 18.96 -49.08
N ASN A 3 20.11 19.93 -48.48
CA ASN A 3 19.93 20.08 -47.04
C ASN A 3 18.83 19.11 -46.57
N VAL A 4 19.18 17.84 -46.30
CA VAL A 4 18.28 16.82 -45.71
C VAL A 4 18.36 16.98 -44.21
N PRO A 5 17.22 17.03 -43.48
CA PRO A 5 17.24 17.13 -42.03
C PRO A 5 17.97 15.96 -41.39
N PRO A 6 18.61 16.14 -40.24
CA PRO A 6 19.51 15.13 -39.62
C PRO A 6 18.85 13.77 -39.28
N GLY A 7 17.54 13.73 -39.08
CA GLY A 7 16.80 12.48 -38.79
C GLY A 7 16.70 11.50 -39.98
N ASP A 8 16.79 11.96 -41.25
CA ASP A 8 16.64 11.12 -42.45
C ASP A 8 17.95 10.42 -42.89
N ARG A 9 19.02 10.59 -42.13
CA ARG A 9 20.34 10.00 -42.44
C ARG A 9 20.67 8.74 -41.63
N LEU A 10 19.86 8.42 -40.61
CA LEU A 10 20.04 7.22 -39.82
C LEU A 10 19.28 6.05 -40.43
N PRO A 11 19.85 4.83 -40.45
CA PRO A 11 19.17 3.65 -40.96
C PRO A 11 18.00 3.27 -40.02
N PRO A 12 16.89 2.74 -40.58
CA PRO A 12 15.82 2.22 -39.77
C PRO A 12 16.29 1.02 -38.94
N VAL A 13 15.74 0.89 -37.70
CA VAL A 13 16.09 -0.13 -36.72
C VAL A 13 14.84 -0.91 -36.30
N VAL A 14 14.97 -2.22 -36.18
CA VAL A 14 13.86 -3.06 -35.70
C VAL A 14 13.60 -2.81 -34.21
N PRO A 15 12.33 -2.68 -33.76
CA PRO A 15 11.98 -2.29 -32.40
C PRO A 15 12.64 -3.10 -31.27
N HIS A 16 12.84 -4.41 -31.45
CA HIS A 16 13.44 -5.24 -30.41
C HIS A 16 14.93 -4.88 -30.17
N VAL A 17 15.71 -4.48 -31.19
CA VAL A 17 17.12 -4.10 -31.04
C VAL A 17 17.25 -2.83 -30.18
N VAL A 18 16.29 -1.89 -30.35
CA VAL A 18 16.22 -0.69 -29.49
C VAL A 18 15.87 -1.08 -28.07
N ALA A 19 14.86 -1.94 -27.89
CA ALA A 19 14.39 -2.38 -26.57
C ALA A 19 15.51 -3.08 -25.79
N ASP A 20 16.22 -4.00 -26.41
CA ASP A 20 17.33 -4.76 -25.80
C ASP A 20 18.50 -3.84 -25.40
N ALA A 21 18.81 -2.86 -26.25
CA ALA A 21 19.86 -1.88 -25.95
C ALA A 21 19.49 -0.99 -24.75
N VAL A 22 18.23 -0.60 -24.62
CA VAL A 22 17.72 0.20 -23.50
C VAL A 22 17.59 -0.64 -22.24
N GLU A 23 17.12 -1.88 -22.32
CA GLU A 23 17.05 -2.79 -21.18
C GLU A 23 18.42 -3.16 -20.62
N GLY A 24 19.43 -3.25 -21.46
CA GLY A 24 20.80 -3.49 -21.06
C GLY A 24 21.45 -2.34 -20.26
N LEU A 25 20.84 -1.16 -20.19
CA LEU A 25 21.36 -0.02 -19.44
C LEU A 25 21.12 -0.15 -17.93
N THR A 26 22.11 0.26 -17.14
CA THR A 26 21.91 0.45 -15.71
C THR A 26 20.90 1.58 -15.44
N SER A 27 20.21 1.55 -14.29
CA SER A 27 19.22 2.57 -13.91
C SER A 27 19.78 4.01 -13.93
N ARG A 28 21.08 4.17 -13.64
CA ARG A 28 21.76 5.46 -13.68
C ARG A 28 21.95 5.99 -15.12
N LEU A 29 22.29 5.11 -16.05
CA LEU A 29 22.45 5.47 -17.47
C LEU A 29 21.09 5.68 -18.12
N ARG A 30 20.08 4.90 -17.76
CA ARG A 30 18.71 5.03 -18.27
C ARG A 30 18.09 6.39 -17.95
N LYS A 31 18.41 6.98 -16.78
CA LYS A 31 17.95 8.35 -16.42
C LYS A 31 18.53 9.47 -17.29
N LYS A 32 19.63 9.19 -18.01
CA LYS A 32 20.28 10.14 -18.92
C LYS A 32 19.93 9.90 -20.38
N LEU A 33 19.14 8.85 -20.66
CA LEU A 33 18.89 8.39 -22.03
C LEU A 33 18.17 9.44 -22.87
N ASP A 34 17.09 10.05 -22.36
CA ASP A 34 16.29 11.03 -23.12
C ASP A 34 17.15 12.23 -23.56
N THR A 35 17.93 12.78 -22.62
CA THR A 35 18.86 13.88 -22.93
C THR A 35 19.94 13.45 -23.94
N ALA A 36 20.42 12.21 -23.85
CA ALA A 36 21.43 11.69 -24.77
C ALA A 36 20.84 11.44 -26.19
N ILE A 37 19.58 11.01 -26.29
CA ILE A 37 18.89 10.85 -27.57
C ILE A 37 18.81 12.20 -28.31
N GLU A 38 18.33 13.25 -27.62
CA GLU A 38 18.24 14.60 -28.20
C GLU A 38 19.62 15.11 -28.63
N GLN A 39 20.64 14.91 -27.82
CA GLN A 39 22.00 15.33 -28.09
C GLN A 39 22.61 14.59 -29.30
N TYR A 40 22.43 13.27 -29.38
CA TYR A 40 23.09 12.45 -30.41
C TYR A 40 22.32 12.43 -31.73
N ALA A 41 21.01 12.67 -31.70
CA ALA A 41 20.22 12.89 -32.92
C ALA A 41 20.65 14.12 -33.74
N ALA A 42 21.25 15.12 -33.04
CA ALA A 42 21.75 16.35 -33.68
C ALA A 42 23.19 16.23 -34.20
N LEU A 43 23.89 15.11 -33.96
CA LEU A 43 25.29 14.94 -34.36
C LEU A 43 25.43 14.65 -35.87
N PRO A 44 26.57 15.02 -36.48
CA PRO A 44 26.83 14.71 -37.88
C PRO A 44 26.99 13.20 -38.08
N VAL A 45 26.29 12.68 -39.08
CA VAL A 45 26.35 11.27 -39.49
C VAL A 45 27.31 11.16 -40.67
N VAL A 46 28.36 10.30 -40.51
CA VAL A 46 29.33 10.03 -41.58
C VAL A 46 29.01 8.66 -42.17
N VAL A 47 28.70 8.66 -43.48
CA VAL A 47 28.53 7.42 -44.27
C VAL A 47 29.90 6.84 -44.60
N VAL A 48 30.11 5.57 -44.30
CA VAL A 48 31.36 4.85 -44.60
C VAL A 48 31.07 3.83 -45.70
N ASP A 49 31.74 3.94 -46.82
CA ASP A 49 31.53 3.08 -47.98
C ASP A 49 31.72 1.59 -47.58
N GLY A 50 30.62 0.80 -47.76
CA GLY A 50 30.60 -0.62 -47.46
C GLY A 50 30.43 -1.03 -45.96
N GLU A 51 30.47 -0.09 -45.04
CA GLU A 51 30.39 -0.39 -43.59
C GLU A 51 29.20 0.22 -42.83
N GLY A 52 28.38 1.04 -43.49
CA GLY A 52 27.22 1.69 -42.91
C GLY A 52 27.42 3.12 -42.42
N VAL A 53 26.89 3.54 -41.30
CA VAL A 53 26.98 4.93 -40.79
C VAL A 53 27.69 4.97 -39.44
N ARG A 54 28.45 6.05 -39.22
CA ARG A 54 29.26 6.31 -38.05
C ARG A 54 28.90 7.64 -37.42
N ILE A 55 28.66 7.64 -36.09
CA ILE A 55 28.32 8.81 -35.28
C ILE A 55 29.34 8.93 -34.15
N THR A 56 30.00 10.09 -34.03
CA THR A 56 30.96 10.39 -32.96
C THR A 56 30.22 11.02 -31.79
N CYS A 57 30.02 10.27 -30.69
CA CYS A 57 29.21 10.65 -29.54
C CYS A 57 29.99 11.28 -28.36
N GLY A 58 31.24 11.68 -28.62
CA GLY A 58 32.20 12.28 -27.65
C GLY A 58 33.65 12.09 -28.05
N GLU A 59 34.60 12.45 -27.19
CA GLU A 59 36.03 12.36 -27.51
C GLU A 59 36.49 10.92 -27.78
N ASP A 60 35.91 9.92 -27.04
CA ASP A 60 36.34 8.51 -27.10
C ASP A 60 35.24 7.54 -27.51
N ALA A 61 34.04 8.01 -27.91
CA ALA A 61 32.91 7.17 -28.22
C ALA A 61 32.38 7.35 -29.65
N VAL A 62 32.55 6.31 -30.46
CA VAL A 62 32.03 6.23 -31.83
C VAL A 62 31.03 5.08 -31.93
N VAL A 63 29.81 5.37 -32.38
CA VAL A 63 28.79 4.35 -32.68
C VAL A 63 28.77 4.10 -34.18
N THR A 64 28.91 2.83 -34.57
CA THR A 64 28.84 2.37 -35.97
C THR A 64 27.57 1.52 -36.12
N LEU A 65 26.75 1.88 -37.08
CA LEU A 65 25.54 1.10 -37.48
C LEU A 65 25.81 0.48 -38.85
N SER A 66 25.77 -0.85 -38.94
CA SER A 66 26.02 -1.63 -40.14
C SER A 66 24.71 -2.32 -40.58
N PRO A 67 23.81 -1.66 -41.33
CA PRO A 67 22.54 -2.24 -41.77
C PRO A 67 22.78 -3.48 -42.60
N GLY A 68 21.88 -4.46 -42.50
CA GLY A 68 21.89 -5.67 -43.35
C GLY A 68 21.46 -5.38 -44.80
N ALA A 69 21.33 -6.44 -45.61
CA ALA A 69 20.98 -6.36 -47.04
C ALA A 69 19.69 -5.59 -47.35
N GLY A 70 18.79 -5.43 -46.38
CA GLY A 70 17.57 -4.60 -46.48
C GLY A 70 17.72 -3.15 -46.06
N GLY A 71 18.92 -2.67 -45.77
CA GLY A 71 19.16 -1.31 -45.26
C GLY A 71 18.67 -1.06 -43.83
N VAL A 72 18.30 -2.12 -43.08
CA VAL A 72 17.74 -2.08 -41.74
C VAL A 72 18.71 -2.71 -40.73
N VAL A 73 18.83 -2.11 -39.54
CA VAL A 73 19.54 -2.70 -38.40
C VAL A 73 18.57 -3.66 -37.70
N ALA A 74 18.74 -4.97 -37.92
CA ALA A 74 17.85 -6.02 -37.44
C ALA A 74 18.45 -6.86 -36.31
N GLU A 75 19.75 -6.82 -36.11
CA GLU A 75 20.45 -7.62 -35.11
C GLU A 75 21.33 -6.75 -34.21
N ASP A 76 21.51 -7.20 -32.96
CA ASP A 76 22.27 -6.54 -31.91
C ASP A 76 23.73 -6.26 -32.33
N GLY A 77 24.34 -7.18 -33.08
CA GLY A 77 25.72 -7.10 -33.57
C GLY A 77 25.96 -6.05 -34.64
N GLN A 78 24.91 -5.53 -35.29
CA GLN A 78 24.95 -4.49 -36.33
C GLN A 78 25.09 -3.09 -35.78
N ALA A 79 24.98 -2.90 -34.48
CA ALA A 79 25.18 -1.63 -33.77
C ALA A 79 26.33 -1.77 -32.76
N ARG A 80 27.48 -1.18 -33.06
CA ARG A 80 28.70 -1.28 -32.25
C ARG A 80 29.12 0.08 -31.71
N CYS A 81 29.65 0.11 -30.48
CA CYS A 81 30.23 1.33 -29.88
C CYS A 81 31.65 1.05 -29.46
N SER A 82 32.54 2.04 -29.65
CA SER A 82 33.97 1.94 -29.27
C SER A 82 34.25 2.20 -27.79
N CYS A 83 33.24 2.64 -26.97
CA CYS A 83 33.46 2.99 -25.57
C CYS A 83 33.69 1.75 -24.69
N LEU A 84 34.33 1.95 -23.54
CA LEU A 84 34.67 0.89 -22.57
C LEU A 84 33.43 0.14 -21.99
N LEU A 85 32.25 0.73 -22.06
CA LEU A 85 30.99 0.12 -21.54
C LEU A 85 30.20 -0.64 -22.60
N ALA A 86 30.69 -0.70 -23.85
CA ALA A 86 30.00 -1.44 -24.92
C ALA A 86 29.92 -2.94 -24.58
N PRO A 87 28.82 -3.64 -24.97
CA PRO A 87 27.66 -3.15 -25.73
C PRO A 87 26.59 -2.45 -24.89
N ARG A 88 26.66 -2.49 -23.56
CA ARG A 88 25.65 -1.96 -22.62
C ARG A 88 25.94 -0.51 -22.22
N CYS A 89 26.04 0.37 -23.20
CA CYS A 89 26.42 1.77 -22.99
C CYS A 89 25.35 2.76 -23.44
N LEU A 90 25.39 3.97 -22.85
CA LEU A 90 24.47 5.05 -23.16
C LEU A 90 24.52 5.51 -24.62
N HIS A 91 25.73 5.58 -25.19
CA HIS A 91 25.94 6.05 -26.57
C HIS A 91 25.20 5.17 -27.60
N ARG A 92 25.41 3.85 -27.52
CA ARG A 92 24.76 2.87 -28.39
C ARG A 92 23.23 2.91 -28.24
N ALA A 93 22.71 2.88 -27.01
CA ALA A 93 21.27 2.91 -26.76
C ALA A 93 20.63 4.20 -27.25
N ALA A 94 21.26 5.35 -27.01
CA ALA A 94 20.73 6.64 -27.44
C ALA A 94 20.73 6.81 -28.99
N VAL A 95 21.80 6.37 -29.67
CA VAL A 95 21.83 6.40 -31.14
C VAL A 95 20.78 5.47 -31.75
N LEU A 96 20.63 4.24 -31.25
CA LEU A 96 19.58 3.31 -31.70
C LEU A 96 18.17 3.87 -31.46
N SER A 97 17.96 4.57 -30.32
CA SER A 97 16.67 5.22 -30.02
C SER A 97 16.40 6.47 -30.86
N ALA A 98 17.43 7.08 -31.47
CA ALA A 98 17.31 8.20 -32.38
C ALA A 98 17.03 7.76 -33.84
N CYS A 99 17.19 6.48 -34.17
CA CYS A 99 16.93 5.93 -35.49
C CYS A 99 15.42 5.80 -35.75
N PRO A 100 14.96 5.95 -37.01
CA PRO A 100 13.59 5.61 -37.36
C PRO A 100 13.34 4.12 -37.15
N LEU A 101 12.10 3.78 -36.72
CA LEU A 101 11.73 2.38 -36.55
C LEU A 101 11.37 1.75 -37.90
N ALA A 102 11.92 0.58 -38.21
CA ALA A 102 11.56 -0.19 -39.37
C ALA A 102 10.08 -0.58 -39.35
N ALA A 103 9.36 -0.37 -40.44
CA ALA A 103 8.00 -0.88 -40.58
C ALA A 103 8.03 -2.40 -40.56
N THR A 104 7.24 -3.00 -39.66
CA THR A 104 7.04 -4.46 -39.61
C THR A 104 6.28 -4.82 -40.91
N PRO A 105 6.78 -5.79 -41.70
CA PRO A 105 6.00 -6.28 -42.84
C PRO A 105 4.70 -6.91 -42.33
N ASP A 106 3.57 -6.57 -42.93
CA ASP A 106 2.27 -7.19 -42.64
C ASP A 106 2.36 -8.71 -42.93
N PRO A 107 1.82 -9.55 -42.07
CA PRO A 107 1.94 -11.02 -42.18
C PRO A 107 1.09 -11.62 -43.34
N THR A 108 0.60 -10.82 -44.29
CA THR A 108 -0.27 -11.29 -45.36
C THR A 108 0.46 -11.69 -46.66
N ASP A 109 1.80 -11.53 -46.77
CA ASP A 109 2.53 -11.77 -48.01
C ASP A 109 3.56 -12.93 -47.97
N ALA A 110 3.43 -13.87 -47.04
CA ALA A 110 4.33 -15.04 -46.98
C ALA A 110 3.56 -16.34 -47.13
N THR A 111 2.99 -16.58 -48.33
CA THR A 111 2.59 -17.89 -48.80
C THR A 111 3.43 -18.29 -50.01
N ALA A 112 4.64 -18.79 -49.77
CA ALA A 112 5.33 -19.65 -50.73
C ALA A 112 6.48 -20.39 -50.05
N THR A 113 6.38 -21.75 -50.08
CA THR A 113 7.42 -22.78 -49.97
C THR A 113 8.13 -22.97 -48.63
N MET A 114 7.62 -23.92 -47.87
CA MET A 114 8.41 -24.69 -46.89
C MET A 114 8.44 -26.17 -47.29
N GLU A 115 9.63 -26.67 -47.58
CA GLU A 115 9.93 -28.09 -47.48
C GLU A 115 10.36 -28.47 -46.04
N PRO A 116 10.06 -29.67 -45.53
CA PRO A 116 10.31 -30.04 -44.14
C PRO A 116 11.71 -30.59 -43.93
N VAL A 117 12.43 -30.08 -42.93
CA VAL A 117 13.70 -30.63 -42.43
C VAL A 117 13.43 -31.33 -41.08
N GLU A 118 13.84 -32.59 -41.00
CA GLU A 118 13.76 -33.46 -39.84
C GLU A 118 14.71 -33.08 -38.69
N PRO A 119 14.43 -33.44 -37.42
CA PRO A 119 15.22 -32.98 -36.26
C PRO A 119 16.41 -33.92 -36.00
N GLY A 120 17.61 -33.33 -36.00
CA GLY A 120 18.84 -33.93 -35.56
C GLY A 120 19.04 -33.78 -34.03
N THR A 121 19.25 -34.93 -33.38
CA THR A 121 19.68 -35.06 -31.98
C THR A 121 21.10 -34.58 -31.77
N ALA A 122 21.36 -33.71 -30.79
CA ALA A 122 22.70 -33.38 -30.31
C ALA A 122 22.78 -33.51 -28.79
N ALA A 123 23.82 -34.21 -28.36
CA ALA A 123 24.10 -34.63 -27.01
C ALA A 123 24.60 -33.48 -26.11
N THR A 124 24.25 -33.61 -24.85
CA THR A 124 24.74 -32.79 -23.72
C THR A 124 26.05 -33.36 -23.17
N ASP A 125 27.04 -32.49 -22.94
CA ASP A 125 28.14 -32.76 -22.02
C ASP A 125 28.28 -31.58 -21.02
N PRO A 126 28.54 -31.86 -19.73
CA PRO A 126 28.55 -30.85 -18.66
C PRO A 126 29.95 -30.25 -18.44
N VAL A 127 30.05 -28.96 -18.24
CA VAL A 127 31.28 -28.23 -17.84
C VAL A 127 31.21 -27.85 -16.37
N GLU A 128 32.22 -28.30 -15.63
CA GLU A 128 32.46 -27.98 -14.21
C GLU A 128 32.97 -26.54 -13.98
N PRO A 129 32.78 -25.94 -12.77
CA PRO A 129 33.19 -24.57 -12.48
C PRO A 129 34.60 -24.48 -11.93
N GLY A 130 35.40 -23.66 -12.59
CA GLY A 130 36.76 -23.29 -12.14
C GLY A 130 36.74 -22.19 -11.10
N THR A 131 37.42 -22.42 -9.99
CA THR A 131 37.74 -21.46 -8.93
C THR A 131 38.87 -20.50 -9.37
N ALA A 132 38.65 -19.19 -9.21
CA ALA A 132 39.71 -18.19 -9.32
C ALA A 132 39.79 -17.34 -8.03
N ALA A 133 40.98 -17.31 -7.46
CA ALA A 133 41.35 -16.59 -6.27
C ALA A 133 41.50 -15.07 -6.54
N THR A 134 41.12 -14.27 -5.58
CA THR A 134 41.31 -12.82 -5.57
C THR A 134 42.30 -12.43 -4.48
N ASP A 135 43.39 -11.77 -4.83
CA ASP A 135 44.28 -11.07 -3.91
C ASP A 135 43.84 -9.60 -3.70
N PRO A 136 44.09 -9.02 -2.51
CA PRO A 136 43.61 -7.69 -2.15
C PRO A 136 44.65 -6.60 -2.50
N VAL A 137 44.17 -5.45 -3.00
CA VAL A 137 44.96 -4.23 -3.23
C VAL A 137 44.66 -3.21 -2.14
N GLU A 138 45.73 -2.74 -1.47
CA GLU A 138 45.72 -1.68 -0.46
C GLU A 138 45.57 -0.26 -1.06
N PRO A 139 45.08 0.75 -0.30
CA PRO A 139 44.85 2.10 -0.80
C PRO A 139 46.03 3.03 -0.58
N GLY A 140 46.45 3.68 -1.66
CA GLY A 140 47.45 4.74 -1.63
C GLY A 140 46.92 6.08 -1.13
N THR A 141 47.72 6.71 -0.27
CA THR A 141 47.61 8.07 0.25
C THR A 141 47.84 9.12 -0.83
N ALA A 142 46.99 10.15 -0.88
CA ALA A 142 47.18 11.36 -1.69
C ALA A 142 47.08 12.63 -0.85
N ALA A 143 48.05 13.50 -1.12
CA ALA A 143 48.43 14.69 -0.40
C ALA A 143 47.45 15.88 -0.50
N SER A 144 47.61 16.74 0.50
CA SER A 144 47.02 18.06 0.69
C SER A 144 47.39 19.07 -0.39
N ASP A 145 46.43 19.89 -0.82
CA ASP A 145 46.74 21.22 -1.38
C ASP A 145 45.74 22.27 -0.80
N GLN A 146 46.34 23.34 -0.26
CA GLN A 146 45.67 24.50 0.30
C GLN A 146 45.35 25.54 -0.78
N PRO A 147 44.26 26.28 -0.74
CA PRO A 147 44.07 27.44 -1.61
C PRO A 147 44.51 28.76 -0.94
N ILE A 148 45.18 29.54 -1.76
CA ILE A 148 45.67 30.90 -1.54
C ILE A 148 44.53 31.91 -1.42
N ALA A 149 44.62 32.81 -0.45
CA ALA A 149 43.74 33.96 -0.21
C ALA A 149 43.97 35.11 -1.20
N ALA A 150 42.91 35.77 -1.65
CA ALA A 150 42.95 37.08 -2.32
C ALA A 150 41.96 38.05 -1.67
N PRO A 151 42.23 39.39 -1.69
CA PRO A 151 41.78 40.32 -0.68
C PRO A 151 40.45 41.03 -0.96
N GLY A 152 39.92 41.61 0.13
CA GLY A 152 38.59 42.18 0.33
C GLY A 152 38.04 43.20 -0.66
N ARG A 153 36.72 43.20 -0.71
CA ARG A 153 35.91 44.33 -1.10
C ARG A 153 34.71 44.44 -0.11
N THR A 154 34.63 45.60 0.53
CA THR A 154 33.53 46.06 1.38
C THR A 154 32.27 46.29 0.57
N PRO A 155 31.08 45.85 1.01
CA PRO A 155 29.83 46.24 0.38
C PRO A 155 29.32 47.59 0.90
N PRO A 156 28.63 48.38 0.07
CA PRO A 156 28.02 49.65 0.50
C PRO A 156 26.70 49.42 1.29
N GLU A 157 26.50 50.32 2.24
CA GLU A 157 25.34 50.47 3.09
C GLU A 157 24.04 50.62 2.29
N ALA A 158 22.98 49.89 2.64
CA ALA A 158 21.65 50.00 2.07
C ALA A 158 20.80 51.00 2.90
N PRO A 159 19.99 51.88 2.27
CA PRO A 159 19.16 52.81 2.98
C PRO A 159 17.95 52.18 3.64
N SER A 160 17.62 52.66 4.81
CA SER A 160 16.44 52.33 5.64
C SER A 160 15.14 52.51 4.85
N GLN A 161 14.38 51.44 4.67
CA GLN A 161 13.02 51.53 4.15
C GLN A 161 12.01 51.77 5.27
N GLU A 162 11.30 52.87 5.12
CA GLU A 162 10.13 53.27 5.89
C GLU A 162 9.02 52.21 5.84
N ARG A 163 8.39 52.04 6.96
CA ARG A 163 7.25 51.16 7.25
C ARG A 163 6.04 51.59 6.41
N ALA A 164 5.83 50.97 5.25
CA ALA A 164 4.61 51.12 4.46
C ALA A 164 3.45 50.38 5.11
N ALA A 165 2.33 51.08 5.30
CA ALA A 165 1.08 50.55 5.82
C ALA A 165 0.52 49.45 4.95
N ALA A 166 0.00 48.39 5.59
CA ALA A 166 -0.63 47.25 4.94
C ALA A 166 -1.85 47.71 4.12
N VAL A 167 -1.78 47.53 2.82
CA VAL A 167 -2.93 47.60 1.90
C VAL A 167 -3.71 46.32 2.05
N PRO A 168 -5.04 46.34 2.29
CA PRO A 168 -5.82 45.09 2.33
C PRO A 168 -5.83 44.44 0.97
N ASN A 169 -5.47 43.13 0.93
CA ASN A 169 -5.55 42.30 -0.26
C ASN A 169 -6.98 42.36 -0.83
N PRO A 170 -7.15 42.51 -2.16
CA PRO A 170 -8.45 42.34 -2.78
C PRO A 170 -8.98 40.92 -2.55
N PRO A 171 -10.31 40.75 -2.42
CA PRO A 171 -10.89 39.42 -2.21
C PRO A 171 -10.47 38.54 -3.37
N GLN A 172 -9.87 37.36 -3.06
CA GLN A 172 -9.58 36.34 -4.03
C GLN A 172 -10.90 35.95 -4.72
N PRO A 173 -10.94 35.90 -6.07
CA PRO A 173 -12.10 35.41 -6.76
C PRO A 173 -12.38 33.99 -6.30
N ALA A 174 -13.63 33.69 -5.96
CA ALA A 174 -14.09 32.35 -5.62
C ALA A 174 -13.59 31.38 -6.70
N SER A 175 -12.88 30.35 -6.26
CA SER A 175 -12.30 29.33 -7.15
C SER A 175 -13.39 28.81 -8.07
N ALA A 176 -13.22 28.97 -9.38
CA ALA A 176 -14.10 28.35 -10.36
C ALA A 176 -14.14 26.83 -10.09
N PRO A 177 -15.29 26.16 -10.28
CA PRO A 177 -15.37 24.72 -10.12
C PRO A 177 -14.27 24.05 -10.96
N PRO A 178 -13.65 22.98 -10.48
CA PRO A 178 -12.55 22.33 -11.18
C PRO A 178 -13.01 21.97 -12.60
N ALA A 179 -12.27 22.45 -13.60
CA ALA A 179 -12.54 22.10 -14.99
C ALA A 179 -12.30 20.59 -15.14
N GLY A 180 -13.24 19.86 -15.73
CA GLY A 180 -13.10 18.44 -16.01
C GLY A 180 -11.85 18.12 -16.86
N PRO A 181 -11.52 16.83 -17.04
CA PRO A 181 -10.34 16.42 -17.80
C PRO A 181 -10.42 16.91 -19.25
N ALA A 182 -9.26 17.33 -19.79
CA ALA A 182 -9.15 17.79 -21.17
C ALA A 182 -9.49 16.66 -22.17
N PRO A 183 -9.96 16.96 -23.40
CA PRO A 183 -10.31 15.94 -24.40
C PRO A 183 -9.17 14.94 -24.68
N ALA A 184 -7.92 15.38 -24.67
CA ALA A 184 -6.75 14.51 -24.83
C ALA A 184 -6.59 13.54 -23.64
N GLN A 185 -6.96 13.97 -22.44
CA GLN A 185 -6.94 13.14 -21.24
C GLN A 185 -8.06 12.09 -21.29
N VAL A 186 -9.26 12.48 -21.70
CA VAL A 186 -10.39 11.55 -21.90
C VAL A 186 -10.03 10.49 -22.94
N ALA A 187 -9.45 10.87 -24.07
CA ALA A 187 -9.04 9.96 -25.14
C ALA A 187 -7.94 8.99 -24.67
N ALA A 188 -6.93 9.48 -23.92
CA ALA A 188 -5.88 8.65 -23.37
C ALA A 188 -6.42 7.66 -22.33
N ALA A 189 -7.36 8.09 -21.48
CA ALA A 189 -8.04 7.25 -20.52
C ALA A 189 -8.89 6.15 -21.18
N ALA A 190 -9.62 6.48 -22.25
CA ALA A 190 -10.36 5.49 -23.03
C ALA A 190 -9.43 4.44 -23.65
N GLY A 191 -8.24 4.84 -24.13
CA GLY A 191 -7.20 3.92 -24.61
C GLY A 191 -6.69 2.97 -23.52
N LEU A 192 -6.47 3.49 -22.30
CA LEU A 192 -6.09 2.66 -21.13
C LEU A 192 -7.19 1.70 -20.74
N TRP A 193 -8.44 2.15 -20.73
CA TRP A 193 -9.60 1.29 -20.47
C TRP A 193 -9.66 0.13 -21.48
N ALA A 194 -9.58 0.41 -22.76
CA ALA A 194 -9.65 -0.61 -23.80
C ALA A 194 -8.51 -1.64 -23.67
N ALA A 195 -7.26 -1.18 -23.41
CA ALA A 195 -6.11 -2.06 -23.24
C ALA A 195 -6.23 -2.91 -21.95
N GLY A 196 -6.68 -2.33 -20.84
CA GLY A 196 -6.91 -3.03 -19.58
C GLY A 196 -8.04 -4.06 -19.71
N ALA A 197 -9.14 -3.71 -20.35
CA ALA A 197 -10.27 -4.61 -20.63
C ALA A 197 -9.85 -5.78 -21.53
N ALA A 198 -8.98 -5.55 -22.52
CA ALA A 198 -8.43 -6.61 -23.37
C ALA A 198 -7.54 -7.58 -22.57
N VAL A 199 -6.67 -7.07 -21.68
CA VAL A 199 -5.87 -7.89 -20.78
C VAL A 199 -6.75 -8.75 -19.88
N LEU A 200 -7.79 -8.17 -19.27
CA LEU A 200 -8.74 -8.87 -18.42
C LEU A 200 -9.49 -9.97 -19.20
N ALA A 201 -9.94 -9.67 -20.41
CA ALA A 201 -10.66 -10.64 -21.24
C ALA A 201 -9.77 -11.81 -21.69
N ALA A 202 -8.48 -11.55 -21.94
CA ALA A 202 -7.49 -12.54 -22.31
C ALA A 202 -7.08 -13.45 -21.14
N GLY A 203 -6.94 -12.89 -19.93
CA GLY A 203 -6.37 -13.54 -18.76
C GLY A 203 -4.85 -13.73 -18.87
N VAL A 204 -4.20 -14.09 -17.74
CA VAL A 204 -2.75 -14.21 -17.63
C VAL A 204 -2.11 -15.04 -18.76
N PRO A 205 -2.60 -16.24 -19.14
CA PRO A 205 -1.95 -17.07 -20.16
C PRO A 205 -1.94 -16.44 -21.55
N ALA A 206 -3.04 -15.75 -21.92
CA ALA A 206 -3.19 -15.18 -23.25
C ALA A 206 -2.73 -13.69 -23.33
N ALA A 207 -2.49 -13.03 -22.17
CA ALA A 207 -1.95 -11.68 -22.10
C ALA A 207 -0.42 -11.68 -22.29
N GLY A 208 0.04 -12.14 -23.47
CA GLY A 208 1.44 -12.19 -23.89
C GLY A 208 1.99 -10.83 -24.32
N ALA A 209 2.93 -10.85 -25.27
CA ALA A 209 3.64 -9.67 -25.73
C ALA A 209 2.71 -8.58 -26.30
N VAL A 210 1.72 -8.96 -27.12
CA VAL A 210 0.82 -8.00 -27.80
C VAL A 210 -0.05 -7.23 -26.81
N PRO A 211 -0.86 -7.85 -25.91
CA PRO A 211 -1.62 -7.10 -24.92
C PRO A 211 -0.75 -6.25 -23.98
N GLN A 212 0.45 -6.70 -23.64
CA GLN A 212 1.38 -5.92 -22.84
C GLN A 212 1.91 -4.70 -23.59
N ALA A 213 2.25 -4.84 -24.88
CA ALA A 213 2.70 -3.74 -25.72
C ALA A 213 1.59 -2.69 -25.90
N GLU A 214 0.34 -3.12 -26.13
CA GLU A 214 -0.82 -2.22 -26.22
C GLU A 214 -1.04 -1.44 -24.90
N LEU A 215 -0.91 -2.13 -23.76
CA LEU A 215 -1.04 -1.47 -22.46
C LEU A 215 0.11 -0.48 -22.20
N LEU A 216 1.34 -0.80 -22.61
CA LEU A 216 2.49 0.13 -22.52
C LEU A 216 2.33 1.32 -23.45
N ARG A 217 1.81 1.12 -24.68
CA ARG A 217 1.48 2.19 -25.61
C ARG A 217 0.41 3.13 -25.03
N ALA A 218 -0.65 2.56 -24.42
CA ALA A 218 -1.69 3.35 -23.77
C ALA A 218 -1.14 4.11 -22.54
N ALA A 219 -0.23 3.50 -21.77
CA ALA A 219 0.48 4.14 -20.65
C ALA A 219 1.32 5.34 -21.14
N HIS A 220 2.02 5.18 -22.28
CA HIS A 220 2.77 6.28 -22.89
C HIS A 220 1.83 7.43 -23.32
N SER A 221 0.68 7.13 -23.94
CA SER A 221 -0.32 8.14 -24.28
C SER A 221 -0.85 8.88 -23.04
N ALA A 222 -1.08 8.16 -21.94
CA ALA A 222 -1.47 8.75 -20.66
C ALA A 222 -0.39 9.69 -20.10
N ARG A 223 0.90 9.31 -20.21
CA ARG A 223 2.03 10.17 -19.84
C ARG A 223 2.03 11.46 -20.63
N LEU A 224 1.87 11.39 -21.97
CA LEU A 224 1.80 12.57 -22.84
C LEU A 224 0.59 13.45 -22.49
N ALA A 225 -0.54 12.85 -22.13
CA ALA A 225 -1.73 13.55 -21.67
C ALA A 225 -1.63 14.07 -20.21
N ARG A 226 -0.49 13.91 -19.55
CA ARG A 226 -0.25 14.30 -18.15
C ARG A 226 -1.20 13.61 -17.16
N LEU A 227 -1.36 12.30 -17.30
CA LEU A 227 -2.10 11.43 -16.41
C LEU A 227 -1.15 10.46 -15.63
N PRO A 228 -0.27 10.96 -14.77
CA PRO A 228 0.79 10.15 -14.15
C PRO A 228 0.26 9.02 -13.26
N ARG A 229 -0.91 9.20 -12.62
CA ARG A 229 -1.53 8.15 -11.82
C ARG A 229 -2.01 6.98 -12.69
N ALA A 230 -2.68 7.29 -13.80
CA ALA A 230 -3.15 6.30 -14.75
C ALA A 230 -1.97 5.56 -15.44
N GLU A 231 -0.90 6.29 -15.81
CA GLU A 231 0.36 5.70 -16.29
C GLU A 231 0.95 4.73 -15.28
N ALA A 232 1.09 5.14 -14.02
CA ALA A 232 1.66 4.32 -12.97
C ALA A 232 0.83 3.04 -12.71
N ALA A 233 -0.51 3.14 -12.74
CA ALA A 233 -1.40 2.01 -12.62
C ALA A 233 -1.22 1.01 -13.77
N ALA A 234 -1.12 1.49 -15.01
CA ALA A 234 -0.88 0.64 -16.17
C ALA A 234 0.47 -0.09 -16.10
N ILE A 235 1.54 0.62 -15.71
CA ILE A 235 2.88 0.03 -15.54
C ILE A 235 2.85 -1.03 -14.41
N ARG A 236 2.08 -0.80 -13.33
CA ARG A 236 1.89 -1.79 -12.27
C ARG A 236 1.25 -3.06 -12.82
N VAL A 237 0.16 -2.95 -13.61
CA VAL A 237 -0.47 -4.11 -14.25
C VAL A 237 0.51 -4.89 -15.10
N VAL A 238 1.33 -4.23 -15.95
CA VAL A 238 2.34 -4.91 -16.77
C VAL A 238 3.36 -5.66 -15.90
N ARG A 239 3.82 -5.04 -14.81
CA ARG A 239 4.79 -5.66 -13.90
C ARG A 239 4.20 -6.90 -13.23
N GLU A 240 3.00 -6.81 -12.66
CA GLU A 240 2.33 -7.92 -11.99
C GLU A 240 1.96 -9.03 -12.98
N LEU A 241 1.54 -8.67 -14.21
CA LEU A 241 1.26 -9.63 -15.26
C LEU A 241 2.52 -10.42 -15.69
N ARG A 242 3.67 -9.74 -15.82
CA ARG A 242 4.97 -10.43 -16.06
C ARG A 242 5.34 -11.34 -14.91
N SER A 243 5.21 -10.87 -13.66
CA SER A 243 5.47 -11.69 -12.48
C SER A 243 4.60 -12.93 -12.43
N ALA A 244 3.31 -12.81 -12.78
CA ALA A 244 2.38 -13.94 -12.87
C ALA A 244 2.78 -14.94 -13.96
N ARG A 245 3.13 -14.47 -15.15
CA ARG A 245 3.52 -15.32 -16.29
C ARG A 245 4.85 -16.04 -16.07
N GLU A 246 5.79 -15.37 -15.43
CA GLU A 246 7.12 -15.90 -15.08
C GLU A 246 7.10 -16.73 -13.78
N GLN A 247 5.95 -16.84 -13.12
CA GLN A 247 5.79 -17.55 -11.85
C GLN A 247 6.82 -17.15 -10.80
N ARG A 248 7.12 -15.84 -10.74
CA ARG A 248 8.13 -15.30 -9.81
C ARG A 248 7.76 -15.63 -8.37
N VAL A 249 8.77 -15.97 -7.57
CA VAL A 249 8.60 -16.19 -6.14
C VAL A 249 8.04 -14.92 -5.49
N GLY A 250 6.95 -15.06 -4.74
CA GLY A 250 6.26 -13.94 -4.08
C GLY A 250 5.19 -13.24 -4.92
N HIS A 251 4.94 -13.67 -6.18
CA HIS A 251 3.78 -13.19 -6.93
C HIS A 251 2.48 -13.66 -6.26
N GLN A 252 1.55 -12.72 -6.09
CA GLN A 252 0.19 -12.98 -5.63
C GLN A 252 -0.82 -12.54 -6.69
N LEU A 253 -1.81 -13.38 -6.98
CA LEU A 253 -2.84 -13.04 -7.95
C LEU A 253 -3.70 -11.85 -7.49
N SER A 254 -3.88 -11.68 -6.17
CA SER A 254 -4.53 -10.53 -5.54
C SER A 254 -3.90 -9.19 -5.94
N ASP A 255 -2.56 -9.13 -6.08
CA ASP A 255 -1.86 -7.91 -6.46
C ASP A 255 -2.19 -7.51 -7.90
N LEU A 256 -2.30 -8.49 -8.81
CA LEU A 256 -2.71 -8.23 -10.19
C LEU A 256 -4.20 -7.86 -10.28
N VAL A 257 -5.07 -8.46 -9.46
CA VAL A 257 -6.49 -8.08 -9.33
C VAL A 257 -6.61 -6.64 -8.90
N SER A 258 -5.89 -6.25 -7.84
CA SER A 258 -5.87 -4.89 -7.31
C SER A 258 -5.35 -3.88 -8.34
N ALA A 259 -4.26 -4.21 -9.04
CA ALA A 259 -3.69 -3.35 -10.07
C ALA A 259 -4.64 -3.15 -11.26
N LEU A 260 -5.31 -4.20 -11.73
CA LEU A 260 -6.31 -4.10 -12.80
C LEU A 260 -7.55 -3.31 -12.37
N ARG A 261 -8.03 -3.52 -11.13
CA ARG A 261 -9.15 -2.77 -10.57
C ARG A 261 -8.82 -1.28 -10.51
N GLU A 262 -7.65 -0.90 -9.98
CA GLU A 262 -7.21 0.50 -9.91
C GLU A 262 -7.12 1.12 -11.32
N LEU A 263 -6.48 0.42 -12.26
CA LEU A 263 -6.34 0.91 -13.64
C LEU A 263 -7.69 1.16 -14.30
N LEU A 264 -8.59 0.17 -14.28
CA LEU A 264 -9.92 0.28 -14.92
C LEU A 264 -10.79 1.33 -14.23
N LEU A 265 -10.70 1.45 -12.92
CA LEU A 265 -11.45 2.47 -12.19
C LEU A 265 -11.00 3.88 -12.56
N ILE A 266 -9.70 4.16 -12.53
CA ILE A 266 -9.13 5.47 -12.90
C ILE A 266 -9.44 5.77 -14.36
N ALA A 267 -9.18 4.82 -15.27
CA ALA A 267 -9.40 4.99 -16.68
C ALA A 267 -10.88 5.19 -17.02
N GLY A 268 -11.79 4.43 -16.39
CA GLY A 268 -13.24 4.54 -16.59
C GLY A 268 -13.80 5.88 -16.13
N ARG A 269 -13.40 6.37 -14.95
CA ARG A 269 -13.83 7.68 -14.43
C ARG A 269 -13.31 8.83 -15.27
N LEU A 270 -12.02 8.83 -15.63
CA LEU A 270 -11.44 9.85 -16.50
C LEU A 270 -12.06 9.85 -17.89
N ALA A 271 -12.33 8.67 -18.47
CA ALA A 271 -13.00 8.56 -19.78
C ALA A 271 -14.45 9.05 -19.74
N ALA A 272 -15.12 8.94 -18.58
CA ALA A 272 -16.45 9.51 -18.33
C ALA A 272 -16.43 11.03 -18.07
N GLY A 273 -15.26 11.67 -18.05
CA GLY A 273 -15.13 13.11 -17.81
C GLY A 273 -15.20 13.53 -16.35
N ASP A 274 -14.92 12.63 -15.42
CA ASP A 274 -14.95 12.92 -13.98
C ASP A 274 -13.93 14.02 -13.61
N PRO A 275 -14.37 15.13 -12.97
CA PRO A 275 -13.53 16.29 -12.70
C PRO A 275 -12.62 16.12 -11.48
N ASP A 276 -12.66 14.98 -10.78
CA ASP A 276 -11.86 14.75 -9.57
C ASP A 276 -10.35 14.86 -9.86
N PRO A 277 -9.64 15.87 -9.29
CA PRO A 277 -8.21 16.08 -9.54
C PRO A 277 -7.36 14.91 -9.01
N ALA A 278 -7.84 14.15 -8.05
CA ALA A 278 -7.15 12.98 -7.52
C ALA A 278 -6.95 11.88 -8.58
N LEU A 279 -7.80 11.81 -9.60
CA LEU A 279 -7.66 10.87 -10.70
C LEU A 279 -6.45 11.18 -11.60
N THR A 280 -6.13 12.45 -11.77
CA THR A 280 -4.99 12.88 -12.59
C THR A 280 -3.66 12.53 -11.92
N GLY A 281 -3.56 12.76 -10.61
CA GLY A 281 -2.33 12.57 -9.85
C GLY A 281 -1.29 13.69 -10.08
N SER A 282 -0.12 13.59 -9.45
CA SER A 282 0.98 14.55 -9.58
C SER A 282 2.20 13.95 -10.27
N VAL A 283 2.78 14.65 -11.25
CA VAL A 283 3.94 14.19 -12.06
C VAL A 283 5.23 14.20 -11.25
N ARG A 284 5.36 15.09 -10.27
CA ARG A 284 6.55 15.24 -9.44
C ARG A 284 6.15 15.18 -7.98
N ARG A 285 6.90 14.43 -7.20
CA ARG A 285 6.99 14.67 -5.77
C ARG A 285 7.71 16.02 -5.62
N ALA A 286 6.96 17.11 -5.80
CA ALA A 286 7.48 18.43 -5.52
C ALA A 286 7.72 18.49 -4.01
N TYR A 287 8.99 18.64 -3.63
CA TYR A 287 9.31 18.95 -2.25
C TYR A 287 8.88 20.40 -2.01
N GLU A 288 7.92 20.59 -1.13
CA GLU A 288 7.53 21.92 -0.68
C GLU A 288 8.52 22.41 0.38
N GLN A 289 8.81 23.70 0.36
CA GLN A 289 9.62 24.31 1.42
C GLN A 289 8.75 24.44 2.67
N GLY A 290 9.01 23.61 3.68
CA GLY A 290 8.29 23.57 4.94
C GLY A 290 8.75 24.61 5.99
N GLY A 291 9.61 25.55 5.64
CA GLY A 291 10.12 26.55 6.60
C GLY A 291 10.96 25.93 7.71
N SER A 292 10.69 26.32 8.97
CA SER A 292 11.28 25.71 10.17
C SER A 292 10.34 24.64 10.71
N LEU A 293 10.84 23.41 10.88
CA LEU A 293 10.06 22.26 11.33
C LEU A 293 10.76 21.63 12.54
N ARG A 294 10.03 21.46 13.64
CA ARG A 294 10.48 20.70 14.80
C ARG A 294 9.76 19.36 14.83
N VAL A 295 10.55 18.29 14.87
CA VAL A 295 10.03 16.92 14.85
C VAL A 295 10.66 16.07 15.95
N TYR A 296 9.89 15.10 16.45
CA TYR A 296 10.29 14.16 17.48
C TYR A 296 10.23 12.74 16.94
N GLY A 297 11.26 11.96 17.24
CA GLY A 297 11.34 10.56 16.85
C GLY A 297 10.26 9.72 17.50
N ALA A 298 9.63 8.85 16.74
CA ALA A 298 8.60 7.94 17.21
C ALA A 298 9.07 6.49 17.24
N PHE A 299 9.54 5.96 16.10
CA PHE A 299 10.05 4.59 15.96
C PHE A 299 10.82 4.41 14.65
N ARG A 300 11.52 3.26 14.54
CA ARG A 300 12.19 2.82 13.31
C ARG A 300 11.51 1.59 12.73
N GLU A 301 11.39 1.57 11.41
CA GLU A 301 10.86 0.45 10.65
C GLU A 301 11.94 -0.08 9.69
N PRO A 302 12.30 -1.38 9.72
CA PRO A 302 13.13 -1.98 8.69
C PRO A 302 12.33 -2.16 7.40
N VAL A 303 12.94 -1.84 6.27
CA VAL A 303 12.37 -2.03 4.94
C VAL A 303 13.15 -3.11 4.20
N ILE A 304 12.45 -4.12 3.73
CA ILE A 304 12.99 -5.16 2.83
C ILE A 304 12.02 -5.28 1.66
N SER A 305 12.51 -4.98 0.46
CA SER A 305 11.72 -5.08 -0.76
C SER A 305 12.02 -6.39 -1.50
N ALA A 306 11.01 -6.95 -2.16
CA ALA A 306 11.16 -8.08 -3.07
C ALA A 306 12.12 -7.79 -4.25
N THR A 307 12.36 -6.51 -4.57
CA THR A 307 13.31 -6.05 -5.60
C THR A 307 14.74 -5.93 -5.12
N GLY A 308 15.07 -6.46 -3.93
CA GLY A 308 16.43 -6.47 -3.38
C GLY A 308 16.87 -5.17 -2.71
N TYR A 309 15.96 -4.22 -2.48
CA TYR A 309 16.25 -3.03 -1.67
C TYR A 309 16.06 -3.35 -0.19
N GLY A 310 16.91 -2.75 0.64
CA GLY A 310 16.83 -2.84 2.09
C GLY A 310 17.24 -1.53 2.75
N GLY A 311 16.78 -1.32 3.99
CA GLY A 311 17.11 -0.10 4.72
C GLY A 311 16.27 0.11 5.93
N VAL A 312 16.20 1.36 6.37
CA VAL A 312 15.45 1.82 7.53
C VAL A 312 14.62 3.06 7.16
N VAL A 313 13.44 3.14 7.74
CA VAL A 313 12.64 4.36 7.80
C VAL A 313 12.46 4.73 9.26
N THR A 314 12.85 5.96 9.65
CA THR A 314 12.53 6.51 10.95
C THR A 314 11.33 7.43 10.82
N HIS A 315 10.29 7.12 11.56
CA HIS A 315 9.06 7.92 11.64
C HIS A 315 9.22 8.97 12.72
N VAL A 316 8.84 10.19 12.41
CA VAL A 316 8.91 11.33 13.30
C VAL A 316 7.58 12.10 13.25
N VAL A 317 7.22 12.77 14.32
CA VAL A 317 5.99 13.54 14.46
C VAL A 317 6.33 14.99 14.79
N ALA A 318 5.64 15.93 14.15
CA ALA A 318 5.78 17.36 14.46
C ALA A 318 4.88 17.79 15.64
N GLU A 319 5.09 19.00 16.14
CA GLU A 319 4.30 19.56 17.26
C GLU A 319 2.79 19.65 16.95
N ASP A 320 2.44 19.80 15.69
CA ASP A 320 1.06 19.85 15.19
C ASP A 320 0.44 18.45 14.92
N GLY A 321 1.13 17.38 15.27
CA GLY A 321 0.69 15.99 15.10
C GLY A 321 0.90 15.40 13.70
N ARG A 322 1.42 16.15 12.72
CA ARG A 322 1.71 15.63 11.39
C ARG A 322 2.88 14.64 11.40
N TRP A 323 2.71 13.56 10.66
CA TRP A 323 3.72 12.53 10.51
C TRP A 323 4.69 12.82 9.38
N PHE A 324 5.95 12.55 9.64
CA PHE A 324 7.02 12.63 8.65
C PHE A 324 7.91 11.40 8.71
N SER A 325 8.70 11.18 7.67
CA SER A 325 9.63 10.05 7.60
C SER A 325 11.01 10.45 7.09
N VAL A 326 12.02 9.78 7.63
CA VAL A 326 13.41 9.86 7.18
C VAL A 326 13.84 8.46 6.76
N ALA A 327 14.17 8.27 5.48
CA ALA A 327 14.45 6.95 4.95
C ALA A 327 15.88 6.84 4.38
N ASP A 328 16.57 5.74 4.72
CA ASP A 328 17.79 5.28 4.07
C ASP A 328 17.55 3.86 3.51
N VAL A 329 17.03 3.79 2.29
CA VAL A 329 16.71 2.53 1.58
C VAL A 329 17.53 2.48 0.30
N ARG A 330 18.33 1.42 0.14
CA ARG A 330 19.26 1.21 -0.98
C ARG A 330 19.31 -0.27 -1.37
N PRO A 331 19.88 -0.63 -2.53
CA PRO A 331 20.16 -2.04 -2.85
C PRO A 331 20.98 -2.74 -1.74
N GLY A 332 20.69 -4.01 -1.46
CA GLY A 332 21.37 -4.81 -0.45
C GLY A 332 20.46 -5.64 0.46
N GLY A 333 19.13 -5.64 0.22
CA GLY A 333 18.17 -6.52 0.86
C GLY A 333 18.20 -6.52 2.39
N ALA A 334 18.03 -7.68 3.00
CA ALA A 334 17.92 -7.85 4.45
C ALA A 334 19.20 -7.47 5.21
N ALA A 335 20.37 -7.78 4.67
CA ALA A 335 21.64 -7.41 5.28
C ALA A 335 21.77 -5.88 5.40
N ARG A 336 21.34 -5.15 4.35
CA ARG A 336 21.28 -3.69 4.38
C ARG A 336 20.25 -3.19 5.41
N ALA A 337 19.05 -3.78 5.46
CA ALA A 337 18.02 -3.38 6.43
C ALA A 337 18.53 -3.50 7.87
N ARG A 338 19.24 -4.58 8.20
CA ARG A 338 19.85 -4.79 9.51
C ARG A 338 20.94 -3.75 9.81
N GLY A 339 21.87 -3.54 8.87
CA GLY A 339 22.99 -2.59 9.05
C GLY A 339 22.57 -1.12 9.07
N ALA A 340 21.42 -0.79 8.46
CA ALA A 340 20.91 0.58 8.41
C ALA A 340 20.33 1.08 9.75
N ALA A 341 20.11 0.22 10.72
CA ALA A 341 19.58 0.60 12.04
C ALA A 341 20.40 1.73 12.72
N THR A 342 21.72 1.72 12.52
CA THR A 342 22.67 2.70 13.05
C THR A 342 23.31 3.57 11.95
N ALA A 343 22.77 3.54 10.73
CA ALA A 343 23.26 4.38 9.66
C ALA A 343 23.02 5.87 9.98
N PRO A 344 23.92 6.77 9.54
CA PRO A 344 23.76 8.21 9.71
C PRO A 344 22.47 8.71 9.02
N VAL A 345 21.77 9.62 9.67
CA VAL A 345 20.62 10.32 9.11
C VAL A 345 21.08 11.33 8.07
N ALA A 346 20.65 11.18 6.83
CA ALA A 346 21.04 12.06 5.73
C ALA A 346 20.09 13.27 5.65
N ILE A 347 20.06 14.14 6.68
CA ILE A 347 19.33 15.42 6.66
C ILE A 347 20.26 16.53 7.11
N GLY A 348 20.65 17.40 6.18
CA GLY A 348 21.47 18.57 6.45
C GLY A 348 22.75 18.21 7.21
N SER A 349 22.99 18.95 8.29
CA SER A 349 24.14 18.77 9.20
C SER A 349 23.85 17.87 10.41
N ALA A 350 22.79 17.05 10.38
CA ALA A 350 22.43 16.18 11.49
C ALA A 350 23.56 15.16 11.76
N THR A 351 24.02 15.10 13.00
CA THR A 351 25.05 14.15 13.46
C THR A 351 24.47 12.88 14.08
N LEU A 352 23.14 12.68 13.96
CA LEU A 352 22.43 11.54 14.52
C LEU A 352 22.44 10.36 13.56
N ASN A 353 22.37 9.16 14.11
CA ASN A 353 21.97 7.96 13.38
C ASN A 353 20.46 7.69 13.54
N HIS A 354 19.91 6.74 12.76
CA HIS A 354 18.49 6.38 12.81
C HIS A 354 18.04 5.88 14.19
N SER A 355 18.91 5.17 14.92
CA SER A 355 18.61 4.71 16.31
C SER A 355 18.47 5.88 17.27
N GLN A 356 19.34 6.87 17.15
CA GLN A 356 19.28 8.08 17.97
C GLN A 356 18.11 8.95 17.58
N LEU A 357 17.83 9.13 16.27
CA LEU A 357 16.70 9.93 15.81
C LEU A 357 15.36 9.38 16.31
N ALA A 358 15.19 8.06 16.33
CA ALA A 358 13.95 7.44 16.83
C ALA A 358 13.66 7.81 18.30
N ARG A 359 14.69 8.19 19.06
CA ARG A 359 14.61 8.51 20.50
C ARG A 359 14.84 9.98 20.83
N SER A 360 15.22 10.79 19.85
CA SER A 360 15.48 12.24 20.00
C SER A 360 14.56 13.03 19.08
N GLY A 361 14.90 14.29 18.81
CA GLY A 361 14.20 15.11 17.82
C GLY A 361 15.18 15.88 16.95
N LEU A 362 14.64 16.56 15.95
CA LEU A 362 15.36 17.48 15.07
C LEU A 362 14.62 18.81 14.95
N LEU A 363 15.38 19.88 15.04
CA LEU A 363 14.96 21.19 14.54
C LEU A 363 15.55 21.37 13.14
N ILE A 364 14.68 21.44 12.13
CA ILE A 364 15.07 21.48 10.73
C ILE A 364 14.72 22.88 10.19
N VAL A 365 15.71 23.61 9.68
CA VAL A 365 15.53 24.89 9.01
C VAL A 365 15.69 24.68 7.51
N GLY A 366 14.77 25.23 6.73
CA GLY A 366 14.70 24.99 5.28
C GLY A 366 14.25 23.58 4.95
N ALA A 367 13.40 23.00 5.79
CA ALA A 367 12.85 21.66 5.58
C ALA A 367 12.21 21.54 4.19
N THR A 368 12.47 20.44 3.50
CA THR A 368 11.78 20.06 2.27
C THR A 368 10.98 18.81 2.53
N VAL A 369 9.70 18.83 2.18
CA VAL A 369 8.74 17.76 2.45
C VAL A 369 8.15 17.28 1.14
N SER A 370 8.16 15.97 0.90
CA SER A 370 7.42 15.36 -0.21
C SER A 370 5.93 15.19 0.16
N PRO A 371 5.02 15.04 -0.81
CA PRO A 371 3.59 14.84 -0.53
C PRO A 371 3.30 13.66 0.39
N ASP A 372 4.13 12.61 0.35
CA ASP A 372 4.07 11.44 1.24
C ASP A 372 4.78 11.64 2.59
N GLY A 373 5.01 12.90 3.01
CA GLY A 373 5.59 13.23 4.32
C GLY A 373 7.08 12.89 4.47
N ARG A 374 7.80 12.53 3.39
CA ARG A 374 9.22 12.24 3.49
C ARG A 374 10.04 13.52 3.55
N LEU A 375 10.92 13.62 4.54
CA LEU A 375 11.85 14.73 4.69
C LEU A 375 13.03 14.59 3.72
N GLY A 376 13.31 15.66 2.96
CA GLY A 376 14.38 15.70 1.98
C GLY A 376 15.67 16.23 2.55
N ALA A 377 16.79 15.78 1.96
CA ALA A 377 18.16 16.19 2.28
C ALA A 377 18.68 17.28 1.32
N GLY A 378 17.84 18.24 0.91
CA GLY A 378 18.16 19.28 -0.07
C GLY A 378 19.34 20.18 0.35
N ARG A 379 19.96 20.86 -0.64
CA ARG A 379 20.95 21.88 -0.37
C ARG A 379 20.32 23.03 0.44
N GLY A 380 20.97 23.43 1.53
CA GLY A 380 20.47 24.51 2.42
C GLY A 380 19.63 24.03 3.60
N VAL A 381 19.27 22.76 3.66
CA VAL A 381 18.64 22.17 4.85
C VAL A 381 19.65 22.10 5.99
N ARG A 382 19.31 22.67 7.14
CA ARG A 382 20.09 22.55 8.38
C ARG A 382 19.25 21.79 9.40
N ALA A 383 19.86 20.80 10.04
CA ALA A 383 19.18 20.02 11.07
C ALA A 383 20.03 19.99 12.34
N THR A 384 19.43 20.41 13.44
CA THR A 384 20.06 20.41 14.77
C THR A 384 19.36 19.39 15.64
N PRO A 385 20.08 18.45 16.27
CA PRO A 385 19.51 17.53 17.24
C PRO A 385 18.88 18.28 18.44
N VAL A 386 17.70 17.84 18.86
CA VAL A 386 17.02 18.32 20.07
C VAL A 386 16.64 17.12 20.93
N ARG A 387 16.35 17.38 22.22
CA ARG A 387 15.89 16.33 23.13
C ARG A 387 14.60 15.70 22.61
N GLY A 388 14.50 14.38 22.67
CA GLY A 388 13.27 13.64 22.39
C GLY A 388 12.21 13.84 23.47
N LEU A 389 10.98 13.48 23.14
CA LEU A 389 9.86 13.46 24.08
C LEU A 389 9.50 12.01 24.42
N PRO A 390 9.16 11.72 25.68
CA PRO A 390 8.51 10.46 26.05
C PRO A 390 7.18 10.30 25.30
N TRP A 391 6.75 9.07 25.10
CA TRP A 391 5.43 8.79 24.46
C TRP A 391 4.24 9.27 25.29
N ALA A 392 4.44 9.60 26.57
CA ALA A 392 3.43 10.18 27.46
C ALA A 392 3.30 11.70 27.32
N GLU A 393 4.12 12.34 26.49
CA GLU A 393 4.19 13.81 26.38
C GLU A 393 4.02 14.29 24.93
N GLY A 394 3.56 15.54 24.79
CA GLY A 394 3.46 16.24 23.52
C GLY A 394 2.60 15.50 22.45
N PRO A 395 2.97 15.59 21.16
CA PRO A 395 2.19 15.00 20.07
C PRO A 395 2.09 13.48 20.14
N MET A 396 3.05 12.80 20.79
CA MET A 396 2.98 11.35 20.99
C MET A 396 1.90 10.95 22.00
N ALA A 397 1.64 11.75 23.03
CA ALA A 397 0.57 11.47 24.00
C ALA A 397 -0.81 11.49 23.33
N ALA A 398 -1.01 12.40 22.39
CA ALA A 398 -2.26 12.51 21.63
C ALA A 398 -2.57 11.21 20.83
N LEU A 399 -1.54 10.47 20.40
CA LEU A 399 -1.69 9.20 19.68
C LEU A 399 -2.38 8.12 20.54
N PHE A 400 -2.25 8.19 21.87
CA PHE A 400 -2.82 7.23 22.80
C PHE A 400 -4.09 7.75 23.51
N ALA A 401 -4.56 8.94 23.16
CA ALA A 401 -5.70 9.58 23.82
C ALA A 401 -7.05 9.05 23.37
N ARG A 402 -7.13 8.46 22.16
CA ARG A 402 -8.37 7.98 21.57
C ARG A 402 -8.45 6.45 21.64
N PRO A 403 -9.67 5.90 21.77
CA PRO A 403 -9.87 4.46 21.71
C PRO A 403 -9.35 3.87 20.39
N LEU A 404 -8.77 2.67 20.45
CA LEU A 404 -8.23 2.00 19.27
C LEU A 404 -9.32 1.71 18.22
N SER A 405 -10.56 1.40 18.64
CA SER A 405 -11.70 1.21 17.75
C SER A 405 -11.97 2.45 16.88
N GLU A 406 -11.96 3.65 17.47
CA GLU A 406 -12.14 4.91 16.75
C GLU A 406 -10.97 5.20 15.80
N GLU A 407 -9.73 4.99 16.27
CA GLU A 407 -8.54 5.17 15.43
C GLU A 407 -8.52 4.18 14.26
N ALA A 408 -8.89 2.92 14.48
CA ALA A 408 -9.02 1.93 13.42
C ALA A 408 -10.10 2.35 12.40
N GLN A 409 -11.24 2.81 12.88
CA GLN A 409 -12.31 3.35 12.02
C GLN A 409 -11.80 4.50 11.15
N ALA A 410 -11.13 5.48 11.75
CA ALA A 410 -10.57 6.63 11.02
C ALA A 410 -9.58 6.20 9.93
N ARG A 411 -8.70 5.20 10.23
CA ARG A 411 -7.72 4.68 9.26
C ARG A 411 -8.34 3.81 8.17
N LEU A 412 -9.48 3.18 8.43
CA LEU A 412 -10.19 2.33 7.48
C LEU A 412 -11.29 3.08 6.71
N SER A 413 -11.63 4.33 7.08
CA SER A 413 -12.71 5.12 6.47
C SER A 413 -12.39 5.67 5.08
N GLY A 414 -11.18 5.45 4.55
CA GLY A 414 -10.78 5.91 3.22
C GLY A 414 -11.70 5.43 2.10
N GLU A 415 -11.82 6.23 1.04
CA GLU A 415 -12.66 5.91 -0.11
C GLU A 415 -12.19 4.64 -0.84
N VAL A 416 -13.09 3.69 -1.03
CA VAL A 416 -12.81 2.35 -1.59
C VAL A 416 -12.19 2.40 -2.99
N TRP A 417 -12.47 3.46 -3.75
CA TRP A 417 -11.92 3.64 -5.10
C TRP A 417 -10.55 4.30 -5.15
N SER A 418 -10.04 4.82 -4.03
CA SER A 418 -8.69 5.35 -3.94
C SER A 418 -7.80 4.41 -3.15
N GLU A 419 -7.38 3.28 -3.74
CA GLU A 419 -6.44 2.37 -3.06
C GLU A 419 -5.22 3.12 -2.54
N SER A 420 -4.61 3.98 -3.37
CA SER A 420 -3.48 4.80 -2.96
C SER A 420 -3.80 5.71 -1.78
N GLY A 421 -4.93 6.41 -1.80
CA GLY A 421 -5.34 7.28 -0.69
C GLY A 421 -5.73 6.51 0.57
N THR A 422 -6.44 5.41 0.43
CA THR A 422 -6.82 4.55 1.55
C THR A 422 -5.61 3.85 2.17
N GLU A 423 -4.70 3.34 1.35
CA GLU A 423 -3.46 2.77 1.83
C GLU A 423 -2.58 3.83 2.51
N GLU A 424 -2.60 5.07 2.05
CA GLU A 424 -1.84 6.16 2.63
C GLU A 424 -2.36 6.52 4.02
N VAL A 425 -3.69 6.66 4.18
CA VAL A 425 -4.35 6.86 5.48
C VAL A 425 -4.17 5.65 6.39
N ALA A 426 -4.31 4.43 5.88
CA ALA A 426 -4.08 3.21 6.64
C ALA A 426 -2.60 3.02 7.05
N ARG A 427 -1.67 3.66 6.35
CA ARG A 427 -0.24 3.66 6.71
C ARG A 427 0.10 4.58 7.87
N GLU A 428 -0.76 5.52 8.23
CA GLU A 428 -0.53 6.33 9.41
C GLU A 428 -0.53 5.46 10.68
N PRO A 429 0.44 5.65 11.56
CA PRO A 429 0.50 4.89 12.79
C PRO A 429 -0.68 5.18 13.71
N VAL A 430 -1.07 4.17 14.48
CA VAL A 430 -1.99 4.28 15.62
C VAL A 430 -1.26 3.94 16.91
N GLY A 431 -1.65 4.58 18.00
CA GLY A 431 -1.17 4.28 19.35
C GLY A 431 -2.27 3.63 20.19
N CYS A 432 -1.92 2.63 20.99
CA CYS A 432 -2.87 2.00 21.90
C CYS A 432 -2.15 1.34 23.06
N ASP A 433 -2.85 1.19 24.18
CA ASP A 433 -2.43 0.39 25.31
C ASP A 433 -3.15 -0.97 25.24
N LEU A 434 -2.39 -2.05 25.27
CA LEU A 434 -2.88 -3.42 25.09
C LEU A 434 -2.50 -4.31 26.25
N MET A 435 -3.37 -5.26 26.59
CA MET A 435 -3.06 -6.39 27.45
C MET A 435 -2.85 -7.63 26.59
N ILE A 436 -1.73 -8.29 26.73
CA ILE A 436 -1.42 -9.55 26.06
C ILE A 436 -2.26 -10.68 26.67
N VAL A 437 -2.99 -11.39 25.82
CA VAL A 437 -3.80 -12.55 26.19
C VAL A 437 -3.02 -13.85 26.00
N GLY A 438 -2.26 -13.96 24.89
CA GLY A 438 -1.48 -15.16 24.59
C GLY A 438 -1.06 -15.21 23.11
N ALA A 439 -0.93 -16.42 22.58
CA ALA A 439 -0.64 -16.65 21.17
C ALA A 439 -1.66 -17.61 20.56
N SER A 440 -1.96 -17.40 19.27
CA SER A 440 -2.73 -18.32 18.44
C SER A 440 -2.04 -18.43 17.08
N GLY A 441 -1.58 -19.65 16.75
CA GLY A 441 -0.80 -19.87 15.55
C GLY A 441 0.45 -18.99 15.48
N ASP A 442 0.52 -18.12 14.49
CA ASP A 442 1.68 -17.26 14.21
C ASP A 442 1.47 -15.78 14.62
N HIS A 443 0.44 -15.49 15.39
CA HIS A 443 0.12 -14.15 15.88
C HIS A 443 -0.10 -14.13 17.41
N VAL A 444 0.05 -12.94 17.99
CA VAL A 444 -0.18 -12.68 19.41
C VAL A 444 -1.58 -12.12 19.56
N LEU A 445 -2.28 -12.58 20.59
CA LEU A 445 -3.61 -12.11 20.93
C LEU A 445 -3.50 -11.07 22.05
N ALA A 446 -4.24 -9.98 21.90
CA ALA A 446 -4.28 -8.88 22.86
C ALA A 446 -5.68 -8.28 22.96
N ARG A 447 -5.97 -7.53 24.04
CA ARG A 447 -7.16 -6.68 24.16
C ARG A 447 -6.75 -5.25 24.45
N ALA A 448 -7.51 -4.28 23.95
CA ALA A 448 -7.29 -2.88 24.26
C ALA A 448 -7.55 -2.61 25.73
N LEU A 449 -6.79 -1.67 26.32
CA LEU A 449 -6.98 -1.19 27.66
C LEU A 449 -7.69 0.18 27.65
N ALA A 450 -8.73 0.33 28.43
CA ALA A 450 -9.40 1.59 28.66
C ALA A 450 -9.38 1.96 30.15
N PRO A 451 -9.43 3.26 30.48
CA PRO A 451 -9.56 3.69 31.85
C PRO A 451 -10.80 3.05 32.51
N THR A 452 -10.67 2.58 33.72
CA THR A 452 -11.81 2.10 34.50
C THR A 452 -12.67 3.31 34.87
N PRO A 453 -13.98 3.35 34.50
CA PRO A 453 -14.83 4.43 34.91
C PRO A 453 -14.85 4.52 36.46
N PRO A 454 -14.89 5.73 37.04
CA PRO A 454 -14.98 5.86 38.50
C PRO A 454 -16.17 5.07 39.01
N ALA A 455 -15.95 4.26 40.05
CA ALA A 455 -17.04 3.52 40.66
C ALA A 455 -18.11 4.53 41.07
N HIS A 456 -19.29 4.43 40.50
CA HIS A 456 -20.44 5.12 41.07
C HIS A 456 -20.72 4.52 42.43
N HIS A 457 -20.21 5.15 43.46
CA HIS A 457 -20.71 4.88 44.80
C HIS A 457 -22.21 5.22 44.76
N PRO A 458 -23.11 4.26 45.03
CA PRO A 458 -24.48 4.62 45.24
C PRO A 458 -24.46 5.60 46.44
N THR A 459 -24.83 6.84 46.17
CA THR A 459 -25.06 7.81 47.20
C THR A 459 -26.16 7.21 48.06
N THR A 460 -25.78 6.62 49.20
CA THR A 460 -26.74 6.25 50.23
C THR A 460 -27.43 7.55 50.61
N ALA A 461 -28.68 7.65 50.17
CA ALA A 461 -29.58 8.69 50.64
C ALA A 461 -29.80 8.46 52.14
N THR A 462 -28.98 9.10 52.95
CA THR A 462 -29.16 9.18 54.40
C THR A 462 -29.34 10.64 54.72
N ASP A 463 -30.48 10.95 55.36
CA ASP A 463 -30.88 12.21 55.94
C ASP A 463 -31.33 13.32 54.97
N ALA A 464 -32.60 13.19 54.50
CA ALA A 464 -33.43 14.36 54.32
C ALA A 464 -34.08 14.73 55.70
N PRO A 465 -33.86 15.94 56.27
CA PRO A 465 -34.63 16.40 57.39
C PRO A 465 -36.09 16.60 56.93
N ALA A 466 -37.02 16.20 57.81
CA ALA A 466 -38.47 16.37 57.64
C ALA A 466 -38.81 17.86 57.43
N PRO A 467 -39.75 18.16 56.55
CA PRO A 467 -40.27 19.54 56.45
C PRO A 467 -41.26 19.78 57.57
N ASP A 468 -40.95 20.78 58.39
CA ASP A 468 -41.90 21.43 59.27
C ASP A 468 -42.97 22.18 58.41
N GLY A 469 -44.23 22.05 58.87
CA GLY A 469 -45.40 22.47 58.19
C GLY A 469 -45.68 23.97 58.18
N ASP A 470 -46.75 24.30 57.49
CA ASP A 470 -47.53 25.52 57.42
C ASP A 470 -46.99 26.69 56.55
N GLU A 471 -47.64 26.88 55.43
CA GLU A 471 -48.61 27.94 55.22
C GLU A 471 -49.24 27.89 53.83
N ALA A 472 -50.56 28.05 53.82
CA ALA A 472 -51.45 28.16 52.69
C ALA A 472 -51.24 29.48 51.90
N GLY A 473 -51.24 29.41 50.61
CA GLY A 473 -51.28 30.58 49.73
C GLY A 473 -51.87 30.20 48.35
N THR A 474 -53.18 30.39 48.25
CA THR A 474 -53.98 30.44 47.02
C THR A 474 -53.45 31.47 46.05
N LEU A 475 -53.48 31.21 44.73
CA LEU A 475 -54.18 31.95 43.71
C LEU A 475 -53.77 31.58 42.28
N ASP A 476 -54.73 31.15 41.50
CA ASP A 476 -55.17 31.50 40.15
C ASP A 476 -54.19 31.54 38.95
N GLY A 477 -54.60 30.87 37.89
CA GLY A 477 -54.25 31.26 36.55
C GLY A 477 -54.10 30.12 35.52
N VAL A 478 -55.22 29.57 35.08
CA VAL A 478 -55.40 28.79 33.80
C VAL A 478 -55.25 29.77 32.62
N PRO A 479 -54.76 29.43 31.41
CA PRO A 479 -55.54 28.52 30.53
C PRO A 479 -54.68 27.58 29.62
N THR A 480 -55.31 26.46 29.31
CA THR A 480 -55.13 25.64 28.11
C THR A 480 -55.71 26.34 26.87
N PRO A 481 -55.24 26.00 25.65
CA PRO A 481 -56.21 25.42 24.71
C PRO A 481 -55.68 24.18 23.98
N ASP A 482 -56.51 23.17 23.88
CA ASP A 482 -57.20 22.56 22.72
C ASP A 482 -56.33 22.37 21.48
N GLY A 483 -56.32 21.28 20.79
CA GLY A 483 -57.22 20.18 20.58
C GLY A 483 -56.82 19.39 19.36
N GLY A 484 -57.29 18.17 19.31
CA GLY A 484 -57.61 17.47 18.06
C GLY A 484 -56.60 16.47 17.52
N GLY A 485 -56.90 15.21 17.56
CA GLY A 485 -57.60 14.40 16.68
C GLY A 485 -57.09 12.97 16.67
N ALA A 486 -57.82 12.11 17.33
CA ALA A 486 -57.71 10.66 17.21
C ALA A 486 -58.22 10.17 15.84
N ARG A 487 -57.57 9.19 15.26
CA ARG A 487 -58.24 8.23 14.36
C ARG A 487 -57.71 6.83 14.60
N THR A 488 -58.51 6.06 15.27
CA THR A 488 -58.57 4.60 15.32
C THR A 488 -59.17 4.03 14.05
N LEU A 489 -58.60 2.96 13.52
CA LEU A 489 -59.27 1.86 12.80
C LEU A 489 -58.22 0.73 12.79
N GLY A 490 -58.40 -0.42 13.33
CA GLY A 490 -59.53 -1.35 13.39
C GLY A 490 -59.25 -2.57 12.56
N GLY A 491 -59.17 -3.77 13.19
CA GLY A 491 -59.41 -5.00 12.48
C GLY A 491 -58.34 -6.09 12.46
N MET A 492 -58.35 -6.97 13.44
CA MET A 492 -57.97 -8.38 13.26
C MET A 492 -59.07 -9.12 12.49
N PRO A 493 -58.79 -10.27 11.85
CA PRO A 493 -59.15 -11.50 12.54
C PRO A 493 -58.15 -12.69 12.37
N ASP A 494 -58.39 -13.60 13.28
CA ASP A 494 -57.86 -14.95 13.54
C ASP A 494 -57.87 -15.97 12.40
N GLY A 495 -57.05 -17.01 12.62
CA GLY A 495 -57.13 -18.34 12.01
C GLY A 495 -55.78 -18.99 11.87
N GLY A 496 -55.27 -19.89 12.64
CA GLY A 496 -55.81 -21.21 12.98
C GLY A 496 -55.13 -22.26 12.12
N GLY A 497 -54.30 -23.15 12.73
CA GLY A 497 -53.82 -24.31 11.99
C GLY A 497 -52.60 -25.01 12.62
N ALA A 498 -52.86 -25.92 13.53
CA ALA A 498 -51.94 -26.87 14.09
C ALA A 498 -51.50 -27.95 13.08
N GLY A 499 -50.27 -28.42 13.19
CA GLY A 499 -49.78 -29.58 12.46
C GLY A 499 -48.50 -30.14 13.12
N ALA A 500 -48.70 -31.03 14.05
CA ALA A 500 -47.67 -31.88 14.61
C ALA A 500 -47.37 -33.06 13.69
N LEU A 501 -46.16 -33.57 13.70
CA LEU A 501 -45.64 -34.93 13.47
C LEU A 501 -44.14 -34.78 13.15
N GLY A 502 -43.18 -35.52 13.70
CA GLY A 502 -43.13 -36.74 14.43
C GLY A 502 -41.68 -37.00 14.79
N GLY A 503 -41.47 -37.60 15.95
CA GLY A 503 -40.17 -37.95 16.48
C GLY A 503 -39.48 -39.13 15.77
N VAL A 504 -38.15 -39.19 15.88
CA VAL A 504 -37.38 -40.41 15.75
C VAL A 504 -36.36 -40.50 16.89
N ALA A 505 -36.34 -41.72 17.42
CA ALA A 505 -35.78 -42.13 18.69
C ALA A 505 -34.24 -42.15 18.75
N VAL A 506 -33.80 -42.04 20.00
CA VAL A 506 -32.44 -42.33 20.54
C VAL A 506 -32.23 -43.87 20.63
N PRO A 507 -31.00 -44.35 20.63
CA PRO A 507 -30.71 -45.40 21.59
C PRO A 507 -29.60 -45.03 22.58
N ASP A 508 -29.90 -45.53 23.78
CA ASP A 508 -29.14 -45.49 25.02
C ASP A 508 -27.78 -46.15 24.96
N GLY A 509 -26.94 -45.71 25.90
CA GLY A 509 -25.70 -46.40 26.29
C GLY A 509 -24.94 -45.65 27.37
N GLY A 510 -25.20 -45.79 28.48
CA GLY A 510 -25.00 -46.16 29.85
C GLY A 510 -23.61 -45.86 30.41
N GLY A 511 -23.52 -45.22 31.63
CA GLY A 511 -22.31 -45.12 32.43
C GLY A 511 -22.49 -44.16 33.59
N ALA A 512 -22.88 -44.70 34.69
CA ALA A 512 -23.13 -44.01 35.99
C ALA A 512 -21.85 -43.43 36.62
N GLY A 513 -22.05 -42.30 37.28
CA GLY A 513 -21.08 -41.71 38.24
C GLY A 513 -21.73 -40.56 38.98
N ALA A 514 -22.35 -40.87 40.11
CA ALA A 514 -22.93 -39.92 41.05
C ALA A 514 -21.83 -39.12 41.75
N LEU A 515 -22.09 -37.83 42.07
CA LEU A 515 -22.11 -37.24 43.42
C LEU A 515 -22.00 -35.71 43.34
N GLY A 516 -22.85 -35.03 44.11
CA GLY A 516 -22.60 -33.70 44.61
C GLY A 516 -23.52 -32.62 44.09
N GLY A 517 -24.71 -32.51 44.71
CA GLY A 517 -25.53 -31.32 44.61
C GLY A 517 -24.83 -30.13 45.21
N VAL A 518 -24.77 -29.03 44.48
CA VAL A 518 -24.45 -27.71 45.00
C VAL A 518 -25.67 -26.84 44.73
N ALA A 519 -26.22 -26.32 45.83
CA ALA A 519 -27.33 -25.39 45.87
C ALA A 519 -26.99 -24.13 45.09
N VAL A 520 -27.90 -23.73 44.20
CA VAL A 520 -27.89 -22.40 43.57
C VAL A 520 -28.33 -21.42 44.66
N SER A 521 -27.41 -20.62 45.17
CA SER A 521 -27.71 -19.40 45.90
C SER A 521 -27.67 -18.25 44.92
N ASP A 522 -28.85 -17.61 44.75
CA ASP A 522 -29.00 -16.30 44.12
C ASP A 522 -28.08 -15.27 44.80
N GLY A 523 -27.41 -14.43 43.97
CA GLY A 523 -26.80 -13.16 44.41
C GLY A 523 -25.36 -13.26 44.84
N GLY A 524 -24.46 -13.51 43.92
CA GLY A 524 -23.02 -13.32 44.11
C GLY A 524 -22.43 -12.53 42.94
N GLY A 525 -22.47 -11.20 43.07
CA GLY A 525 -21.63 -10.35 42.23
C GLY A 525 -20.17 -10.81 42.38
N VAL A 526 -19.52 -11.11 41.27
CA VAL A 526 -18.08 -11.35 41.22
C VAL A 526 -17.41 -10.07 41.72
N VAL A 527 -17.01 -10.07 42.97
CA VAL A 527 -16.09 -9.08 43.55
C VAL A 527 -14.76 -9.33 42.84
N VAL A 528 -14.51 -8.61 41.76
CA VAL A 528 -13.16 -8.48 41.21
C VAL A 528 -12.36 -7.78 42.30
N ALA A 529 -11.35 -8.48 42.83
CA ALA A 529 -10.42 -7.93 43.78
C ALA A 529 -9.93 -6.57 43.28
N GLU A 530 -10.37 -5.50 43.90
CA GLU A 530 -9.90 -4.17 43.69
C GLU A 530 -8.42 -4.09 44.03
N GLY A 531 -7.60 -3.65 43.09
CA GLY A 531 -6.28 -3.11 43.33
C GLY A 531 -5.13 -3.92 42.80
N GLY A 532 -4.58 -3.52 41.65
CA GLY A 532 -3.15 -3.57 41.50
C GLY A 532 -2.55 -3.99 40.19
N ALA A 533 -3.12 -4.88 39.38
CA ALA A 533 -2.39 -5.39 38.22
C ALA A 533 -2.43 -4.45 37.00
N PHE A 534 -3.51 -3.68 36.81
CA PHE A 534 -3.73 -2.90 35.60
C PHE A 534 -3.76 -1.37 35.77
N GLY A 535 -3.42 -0.87 37.00
CA GLY A 535 -3.28 0.58 37.20
C GLY A 535 -4.55 1.40 36.92
N GLY A 536 -5.76 0.89 37.26
CA GLY A 536 -7.03 1.56 36.98
C GLY A 536 -7.49 1.44 35.54
N MET A 537 -6.93 0.51 34.77
CA MET A 537 -7.37 0.17 33.41
C MET A 537 -8.04 -1.21 33.37
N ARG A 538 -8.96 -1.40 32.42
CA ARG A 538 -9.63 -2.69 32.16
C ARG A 538 -9.49 -3.09 30.70
N PRO A 539 -9.41 -4.39 30.38
CA PRO A 539 -9.47 -4.84 29.00
C PRO A 539 -10.87 -4.61 28.42
N VAL A 540 -10.92 -4.06 27.21
CA VAL A 540 -12.15 -3.71 26.49
C VAL A 540 -12.06 -4.13 25.02
N GLY A 541 -13.20 -4.18 24.36
CA GLY A 541 -13.30 -4.38 22.90
C GLY A 541 -12.94 -5.79 22.43
N PRO A 542 -12.80 -5.95 21.10
CA PRO A 542 -12.55 -7.25 20.49
C PRO A 542 -11.14 -7.78 20.75
N LEU A 543 -10.96 -9.05 20.47
CA LEU A 543 -9.64 -9.69 20.50
C LEU A 543 -8.81 -9.25 19.29
N ILE A 544 -7.65 -8.63 19.56
CA ILE A 544 -6.76 -8.04 18.56
C ILE A 544 -5.65 -9.02 18.20
N ARG A 545 -5.42 -9.24 16.92
CA ARG A 545 -4.31 -10.05 16.41
C ARG A 545 -3.11 -9.16 16.12
N LEU A 546 -1.99 -9.37 16.80
CA LEU A 546 -0.72 -8.71 16.53
C LEU A 546 0.11 -9.57 15.60
N VAL A 547 0.38 -9.06 14.39
CA VAL A 547 1.16 -9.76 13.38
C VAL A 547 2.54 -9.12 13.20
N PRO A 548 3.61 -9.90 12.93
CA PRO A 548 4.94 -9.31 12.75
C PRO A 548 4.99 -8.43 11.49
N ALA A 549 5.61 -7.25 11.60
CA ALA A 549 5.83 -6.35 10.47
C ALA A 549 6.75 -6.97 9.40
N SER A 550 7.63 -7.86 9.80
CA SER A 550 8.44 -8.68 8.91
C SER A 550 8.67 -10.06 9.54
N ARG A 551 8.60 -11.10 8.72
CA ARG A 551 8.94 -12.48 9.11
C ARG A 551 10.40 -12.83 8.79
N HIS A 552 11.19 -11.88 8.31
CA HIS A 552 12.57 -12.14 7.96
C HIS A 552 13.39 -12.54 9.20
N PRO A 553 14.13 -13.66 9.18
CA PRO A 553 14.80 -14.23 10.38
C PRO A 553 15.91 -13.32 10.93
N GLU A 554 16.47 -12.45 10.11
CA GLU A 554 17.48 -11.50 10.57
C GLU A 554 16.92 -10.31 11.35
N LEU A 555 15.60 -10.09 11.34
CA LEU A 555 14.91 -9.06 12.09
C LEU A 555 14.30 -9.61 13.39
N ALA A 556 14.12 -8.72 14.36
CA ALA A 556 13.72 -9.14 15.70
C ALA A 556 12.20 -9.30 15.90
N HIS A 557 11.35 -8.96 14.93
CA HIS A 557 9.90 -8.91 15.09
C HIS A 557 9.28 -10.20 15.62
N VAL A 558 9.57 -11.34 14.97
CA VAL A 558 8.97 -12.64 15.35
C VAL A 558 9.43 -13.05 16.75
N ALA A 559 10.73 -12.90 17.04
CA ALA A 559 11.28 -13.24 18.36
C ALA A 559 10.71 -12.35 19.47
N ASN A 560 10.54 -11.05 19.21
CA ASN A 560 9.97 -10.11 20.15
C ASN A 560 8.50 -10.38 20.41
N LEU A 561 7.70 -10.62 19.38
CA LEU A 561 6.28 -10.99 19.55
C LEU A 561 6.13 -12.30 20.32
N GLY A 562 6.95 -13.32 20.05
CA GLY A 562 6.96 -14.56 20.81
C GLY A 562 7.27 -14.36 22.29
N ARG A 563 8.15 -13.40 22.64
CA ARG A 563 8.43 -13.04 24.03
C ARG A 563 7.27 -12.32 24.70
N LEU A 564 6.62 -11.38 24.02
CA LEU A 564 5.41 -10.74 24.54
C LEU A 564 4.30 -11.78 24.79
N ALA A 565 4.07 -12.68 23.82
CA ALA A 565 3.08 -13.75 23.93
C ALA A 565 3.33 -14.71 25.11
N SER A 566 4.60 -14.88 25.54
CA SER A 566 4.96 -15.71 26.69
C SER A 566 4.57 -15.12 28.05
N ARG A 567 3.94 -13.95 28.08
CA ARG A 567 3.55 -13.23 29.30
C ARG A 567 2.09 -12.77 29.19
N PRO A 568 1.11 -13.68 29.33
CA PRO A 568 -0.31 -13.29 29.45
C PRO A 568 -0.50 -12.33 30.62
N GLY A 569 -1.36 -11.32 30.47
CA GLY A 569 -1.58 -10.24 31.41
C GLY A 569 -0.58 -9.09 31.34
N LEU A 570 0.47 -9.18 30.52
CA LEU A 570 1.41 -8.09 30.27
C LEU A 570 0.71 -6.92 29.58
N CYS A 571 0.80 -5.73 30.18
CA CYS A 571 0.33 -4.47 29.59
C CYS A 571 1.46 -3.83 28.78
N VAL A 572 1.18 -3.52 27.52
CA VAL A 572 2.15 -2.90 26.60
C VAL A 572 1.52 -1.73 25.87
N ARG A 573 2.22 -0.61 25.83
CA ARG A 573 1.91 0.51 24.96
C ARG A 573 2.47 0.20 23.57
N VAL A 574 1.66 0.33 22.53
CA VAL A 574 2.01 -0.09 21.17
C VAL A 574 1.84 1.07 20.21
N VAL A 575 2.82 1.26 19.33
CA VAL A 575 2.67 2.05 18.11
C VAL A 575 2.73 1.08 16.93
N GLY A 576 1.69 1.09 16.10
CA GLY A 576 1.55 0.13 14.99
C GLY A 576 0.68 0.68 13.86
N ARG A 577 0.33 -0.20 12.92
CA ARG A 577 -0.61 0.08 11.82
C ARG A 577 -1.75 -0.93 11.82
N VAL A 578 -2.93 -0.45 11.52
CA VAL A 578 -4.10 -1.30 11.28
C VAL A 578 -3.94 -1.99 9.92
N GLU A 579 -4.25 -3.29 9.87
CA GLU A 579 -4.26 -4.05 8.62
C GLU A 579 -5.63 -3.86 7.93
N PRO A 580 -5.68 -3.25 6.73
CA PRO A 580 -6.96 -2.93 6.09
C PRO A 580 -7.67 -4.13 5.46
N ASP A 581 -6.98 -5.26 5.31
CA ASP A 581 -7.45 -6.49 4.69
C ASP A 581 -7.70 -7.63 5.68
N ARG A 582 -7.54 -7.38 6.99
CA ARG A 582 -7.67 -8.39 8.06
C ARG A 582 -8.46 -7.88 9.24
N ALA A 583 -9.45 -8.65 9.65
CA ALA A 583 -10.27 -8.34 10.82
C ALA A 583 -9.41 -8.18 12.08
N THR A 584 -9.69 -7.14 12.87
CA THR A 584 -9.05 -6.84 14.17
C THR A 584 -7.54 -7.12 14.22
N THR A 585 -6.82 -6.73 13.17
CA THR A 585 -5.39 -7.01 13.05
C THR A 585 -4.56 -5.74 13.09
N LEU A 586 -3.54 -5.73 13.95
CA LEU A 586 -2.58 -4.65 14.12
C LEU A 586 -1.17 -5.16 13.84
N ARG A 587 -0.39 -4.37 13.12
CA ARG A 587 1.04 -4.60 12.87
C ARG A 587 1.86 -3.70 13.77
N PRO A 588 2.38 -4.18 14.92
CA PRO A 588 3.16 -3.36 15.83
C PRO A 588 4.57 -3.11 15.31
N PHE A 589 5.04 -1.88 15.43
CA PHE A 589 6.41 -1.46 15.09
C PHE A 589 7.28 -1.22 16.31
N ALA A 590 6.69 -0.61 17.34
CA ALA A 590 7.39 -0.34 18.57
C ALA A 590 6.48 -0.56 19.78
N VAL A 591 7.10 -0.88 20.93
CA VAL A 591 6.42 -1.11 22.20
C VAL A 591 7.09 -0.35 23.32
N GLY A 592 6.30 0.00 24.32
CA GLY A 592 6.77 0.66 25.55
C GLY A 592 5.98 0.23 26.79
N PRO A 593 6.36 0.71 27.98
CA PRO A 593 5.60 0.49 29.19
C PRO A 593 4.29 1.29 29.17
N VAL A 594 3.24 0.71 29.76
CA VAL A 594 1.98 1.41 30.01
C VAL A 594 2.12 2.19 31.32
N PRO A 595 1.92 3.52 31.31
CA PRO A 595 2.02 4.31 32.53
C PRO A 595 1.03 3.85 33.61
N GLY A 596 1.52 3.66 34.84
CA GLY A 596 0.70 3.23 35.99
C GLY A 596 0.36 1.73 36.06
N ALA A 597 0.63 0.95 35.00
CA ALA A 597 0.39 -0.50 35.06
C ALA A 597 1.49 -1.25 35.81
N GLY A 598 1.10 -2.12 36.74
CA GLY A 598 2.05 -2.94 37.51
C GLY A 598 2.75 -4.03 36.71
N MET A 599 1.99 -4.63 35.73
CA MET A 599 2.47 -5.69 34.84
C MET A 599 2.82 -5.09 33.47
N THR A 600 3.91 -4.32 33.40
CA THR A 600 4.33 -3.67 32.13
C THR A 600 5.82 -3.91 31.87
N LEU A 601 6.29 -3.48 30.68
CA LEU A 601 7.69 -3.59 30.28
C LEU A 601 8.63 -2.79 31.19
N ARG A 602 9.85 -3.29 31.36
CA ARG A 602 10.96 -2.64 32.08
C ARG A 602 12.11 -2.47 31.13
N LEU A 603 12.07 -1.39 30.33
CA LEU A 603 13.06 -1.15 29.29
C LEU A 603 14.29 -0.44 29.85
N PRO A 604 15.49 -0.60 29.23
CA PRO A 604 16.68 0.14 29.60
C PRO A 604 16.49 1.65 29.45
N ALA A 605 17.09 2.44 30.33
CA ALA A 605 16.95 3.91 30.31
C ALA A 605 17.41 4.55 28.99
N GLU A 606 18.42 3.99 28.33
CA GLU A 606 18.90 4.41 27.03
C GLU A 606 17.88 4.18 25.90
N TRP A 607 16.86 3.34 26.10
CA TRP A 607 15.77 3.14 25.17
C TRP A 607 14.63 4.13 25.34
N GLN A 608 14.68 4.97 26.39
CA GLN A 608 13.68 6.01 26.67
C GLN A 608 12.24 5.47 26.58
N ASP A 609 11.99 4.37 27.28
CA ASP A 609 10.70 3.67 27.36
C ASP A 609 10.12 3.21 26.01
N ARG A 610 10.96 2.96 25.01
CA ARG A 610 10.53 2.44 23.71
C ARG A 610 11.49 1.42 23.12
N ALA A 611 10.95 0.35 22.57
CA ALA A 611 11.67 -0.70 21.86
C ALA A 611 11.13 -0.83 20.44
N ASP A 612 11.97 -0.61 19.44
CA ASP A 612 11.62 -0.82 18.02
C ASP A 612 11.66 -2.33 17.75
N LEU A 613 10.51 -2.96 17.52
CA LEU A 613 10.37 -4.41 17.43
C LEU A 613 11.19 -5.07 16.32
N GLY A 614 11.56 -4.30 15.27
CA GLY A 614 12.39 -4.80 14.18
C GLY A 614 13.87 -4.89 14.52
N TYR A 615 14.34 -4.11 15.50
CA TYR A 615 15.76 -3.93 15.79
C TYR A 615 16.15 -4.25 17.22
N ASP A 616 15.39 -3.74 18.20
CA ASP A 616 15.71 -3.87 19.61
C ASP A 616 15.23 -5.24 20.10
N ARG A 617 16.15 -6.04 20.65
CA ARG A 617 15.81 -7.38 21.13
C ARG A 617 15.32 -7.34 22.56
N LEU A 618 14.03 -7.58 22.78
CA LEU A 618 13.49 -7.79 24.11
C LEU A 618 14.17 -9.01 24.77
N GLN A 619 14.50 -8.88 26.05
CA GLN A 619 15.11 -9.94 26.86
C GLN A 619 14.20 -10.26 28.03
N SER A 620 14.43 -11.38 28.74
CA SER A 620 13.64 -11.77 29.90
C SER A 620 13.69 -10.72 31.02
N ALA A 621 14.81 -9.97 31.13
CA ALA A 621 14.94 -8.87 32.09
C ALA A 621 14.01 -7.68 31.81
N HIS A 622 13.58 -7.52 30.57
CA HIS A 622 12.66 -6.44 30.15
C HIS A 622 11.18 -6.77 30.42
N LEU A 623 10.91 -8.03 30.78
CA LEU A 623 9.55 -8.53 31.02
C LEU A 623 9.34 -8.71 32.53
N PRO A 624 8.15 -8.41 33.06
CA PRO A 624 7.83 -8.73 34.44
C PRO A 624 7.85 -10.26 34.67
N PRO A 625 7.98 -10.73 35.92
CA PRO A 625 7.77 -12.14 36.22
C PRO A 625 6.41 -12.61 35.67
N PRO A 626 6.29 -13.89 35.29
CA PRO A 626 4.98 -14.41 34.88
C PRO A 626 3.99 -14.24 36.03
N GLY A 627 2.83 -13.64 35.73
CA GLY A 627 1.72 -13.56 36.67
C GLY A 627 1.14 -14.96 36.97
N PRO A 628 0.33 -15.12 38.01
CA PRO A 628 -0.42 -16.34 38.20
C PRO A 628 -1.28 -16.60 36.95
N PRO A 629 -1.48 -17.88 36.56
CA PRO A 629 -2.37 -18.21 35.47
C PRO A 629 -3.78 -17.73 35.85
N GLY A 630 -4.15 -16.56 35.35
CA GLY A 630 -5.53 -16.06 35.50
C GLY A 630 -6.40 -16.71 34.44
N ASP A 631 -7.72 -16.61 34.59
CA ASP A 631 -8.75 -17.07 33.64
C ASP A 631 -8.70 -16.38 32.25
N LEU A 632 -7.60 -15.67 31.93
CA LEU A 632 -7.36 -15.02 30.65
C LEU A 632 -7.28 -16.03 29.49
N ALA A 633 -7.05 -17.31 29.78
CA ALA A 633 -6.96 -18.38 28.78
C ALA A 633 -8.32 -18.76 28.16
N ALA A 634 -9.44 -18.32 28.73
CA ALA A 634 -10.80 -18.57 28.21
C ALA A 634 -11.25 -17.55 27.17
N ALA A 635 -10.37 -16.71 26.63
CA ALA A 635 -10.72 -15.85 25.50
C ALA A 635 -10.97 -16.74 24.27
N THR A 636 -12.21 -17.15 24.11
CA THR A 636 -12.68 -17.84 22.89
C THR A 636 -12.34 -16.93 21.71
N GLU A 637 -11.59 -17.44 20.76
CA GLU A 637 -11.25 -16.70 19.54
C GLU A 637 -12.57 -16.30 18.88
N GLU A 638 -12.85 -15.01 18.83
CA GLU A 638 -14.05 -14.48 18.18
C GLU A 638 -14.02 -14.87 16.70
N VAL A 639 -15.16 -15.31 16.19
CA VAL A 639 -15.27 -15.72 14.80
C VAL A 639 -14.92 -14.53 13.89
N ASP A 640 -13.88 -14.68 13.09
CA ASP A 640 -13.48 -13.66 12.13
C ASP A 640 -14.61 -13.43 11.11
N PRO A 641 -15.25 -12.24 11.09
CA PRO A 641 -16.38 -11.96 10.21
C PRO A 641 -16.00 -12.04 8.74
N LEU A 642 -14.75 -11.74 8.39
CA LEU A 642 -14.25 -11.84 7.03
C LEU A 642 -14.06 -13.29 6.62
N ALA A 643 -13.51 -14.13 7.50
CA ALA A 643 -13.31 -15.55 7.23
C ALA A 643 -14.63 -16.33 7.19
N SER A 644 -15.63 -15.93 8.00
CA SER A 644 -16.95 -16.56 8.06
C SER A 644 -17.86 -16.17 6.90
N ALA A 645 -17.63 -14.99 6.28
CA ALA A 645 -18.41 -14.51 5.15
C ALA A 645 -18.13 -15.37 3.89
N PRO A 646 -19.17 -15.79 3.13
CA PRO A 646 -18.99 -16.59 1.92
C PRO A 646 -18.44 -15.80 0.73
N LEU A 647 -17.82 -14.63 0.97
CA LEU A 647 -17.23 -13.73 -0.04
C LEU A 647 -16.08 -14.38 -0.80
N TRP A 648 -15.44 -15.41 -0.26
CA TRP A 648 -14.43 -16.18 -0.97
C TRP A 648 -14.91 -16.72 -2.32
N ARG A 649 -16.22 -16.93 -2.49
CA ARG A 649 -16.85 -17.36 -3.75
C ARG A 649 -16.76 -16.25 -4.80
N VAL A 650 -17.03 -15.02 -4.42
CA VAL A 650 -16.92 -13.85 -5.29
C VAL A 650 -15.46 -13.53 -5.58
N ARG A 651 -14.60 -13.60 -4.56
CA ARG A 651 -13.14 -13.42 -4.71
C ARG A 651 -12.58 -14.41 -5.72
N ARG A 652 -12.91 -15.69 -5.58
CA ARG A 652 -12.49 -16.72 -6.55
C ARG A 652 -12.94 -16.41 -7.98
N LEU A 653 -14.15 -15.90 -8.17
CA LEU A 653 -14.67 -15.53 -9.50
C LEU A 653 -13.92 -14.33 -10.09
N VAL A 654 -13.64 -13.31 -9.27
CA VAL A 654 -12.86 -12.13 -9.65
C VAL A 654 -11.43 -12.52 -10.01
N GLU A 655 -10.79 -13.38 -9.22
CA GLU A 655 -9.46 -13.91 -9.48
C GLU A 655 -9.42 -14.83 -10.73
N LEU A 656 -10.45 -15.65 -10.92
CA LEU A 656 -10.58 -16.50 -12.09
C LEU A 656 -10.65 -15.68 -13.39
N ALA A 657 -11.31 -14.53 -13.34
CA ALA A 657 -11.37 -13.60 -14.46
C ALA A 657 -9.98 -13.11 -14.89
N VAL A 658 -9.14 -12.80 -13.91
CA VAL A 658 -7.76 -12.34 -14.16
C VAL A 658 -6.86 -13.52 -14.55
N ALA A 659 -6.97 -14.66 -13.85
CA ALA A 659 -6.14 -15.83 -14.11
C ALA A 659 -6.44 -16.50 -15.46
N GLY A 660 -7.72 -16.71 -15.80
CA GLY A 660 -8.15 -17.51 -16.95
C GLY A 660 -8.90 -16.73 -18.04
N GLY A 661 -9.14 -15.43 -17.80
CA GLY A 661 -9.86 -14.54 -18.72
C GLY A 661 -11.36 -14.83 -18.81
N ARG A 662 -11.99 -14.14 -19.74
CA ARG A 662 -13.45 -14.21 -19.99
C ARG A 662 -13.98 -15.64 -20.19
N ARG A 663 -13.19 -16.48 -20.88
CA ARG A 663 -13.60 -17.85 -21.16
C ARG A 663 -13.76 -18.70 -19.90
N ALA A 664 -12.82 -18.60 -18.98
CA ALA A 664 -12.84 -19.35 -17.73
C ALA A 664 -14.04 -18.97 -16.85
N VAL A 665 -14.37 -17.66 -16.82
CA VAL A 665 -15.56 -17.16 -16.11
C VAL A 665 -16.85 -17.67 -16.74
N ALA A 666 -16.95 -17.66 -18.07
CA ALA A 666 -18.11 -18.19 -18.80
C ALA A 666 -18.32 -19.70 -18.51
N GLU A 667 -17.25 -20.48 -18.53
CA GLU A 667 -17.30 -21.92 -18.21
C GLU A 667 -17.73 -22.16 -16.75
N SER A 668 -17.20 -21.38 -15.80
CA SER A 668 -17.60 -21.43 -14.38
C SER A 668 -19.08 -21.09 -14.17
N GLY A 669 -19.62 -20.14 -14.95
CA GLY A 669 -21.02 -19.71 -14.86
C GLY A 669 -22.05 -20.75 -15.36
N ARG A 670 -21.65 -21.65 -16.24
CA ARG A 670 -22.54 -22.70 -16.82
C ARG A 670 -22.77 -23.89 -15.89
N GLY A 671 -21.95 -24.06 -14.84
CA GLY A 671 -22.04 -25.17 -13.91
C GLY A 671 -23.27 -25.07 -12.98
N THR A 672 -23.75 -26.21 -12.52
CA THR A 672 -24.82 -26.31 -11.49
C THR A 672 -24.44 -25.61 -10.20
N ASP A 673 -23.15 -25.59 -9.88
CA ASP A 673 -22.58 -24.99 -8.68
C ASP A 673 -22.73 -23.46 -8.67
N ALA A 674 -22.74 -22.79 -9.82
CA ALA A 674 -22.90 -21.33 -9.90
C ALA A 674 -24.21 -20.87 -9.27
N LYS A 675 -25.34 -21.55 -9.54
CA LYS A 675 -26.64 -21.24 -8.94
C LYS A 675 -26.65 -21.49 -7.44
N ALA A 676 -26.04 -22.61 -6.99
CA ALA A 676 -25.93 -22.95 -5.58
C ALA A 676 -25.07 -21.90 -4.82
N GLN A 677 -23.98 -21.43 -5.42
CA GLN A 677 -23.14 -20.39 -4.85
C GLN A 677 -23.87 -19.05 -4.72
N GLN A 678 -24.61 -18.62 -5.75
CA GLN A 678 -25.44 -17.42 -5.70
C GLN A 678 -26.53 -17.51 -4.62
N ALA A 679 -27.21 -18.68 -4.53
CA ALA A 679 -28.21 -18.93 -3.49
C ALA A 679 -27.60 -18.87 -2.07
N SER A 680 -26.39 -19.38 -1.90
CA SER A 680 -25.65 -19.32 -0.64
C SER A 680 -25.35 -17.85 -0.24
N LEU A 681 -24.82 -17.03 -1.17
CA LEU A 681 -24.57 -15.60 -0.93
C LEU A 681 -25.86 -14.86 -0.53
N ARG A 682 -26.98 -15.13 -1.21
CA ARG A 682 -28.28 -14.49 -0.87
C ARG A 682 -28.77 -14.88 0.51
N ARG A 683 -28.66 -16.17 0.90
CA ARG A 683 -29.05 -16.63 2.25
C ARG A 683 -28.20 -16.02 3.35
N SER A 684 -26.93 -15.75 3.08
CA SER A 684 -26.02 -15.09 4.03
C SER A 684 -26.12 -13.56 3.99
N GLY A 685 -27.12 -12.97 3.31
CA GLY A 685 -27.34 -11.52 3.28
C GLY A 685 -26.59 -10.76 2.16
N PHE A 686 -25.67 -11.39 1.44
CA PHE A 686 -24.86 -10.75 0.40
C PHE A 686 -25.58 -10.74 -0.98
N LYS A 687 -26.76 -10.11 -1.04
CA LYS A 687 -27.63 -10.11 -2.23
C LYS A 687 -26.95 -9.42 -3.41
N THR A 688 -26.41 -8.21 -3.22
CA THR A 688 -25.72 -7.46 -4.27
C THR A 688 -24.50 -8.21 -4.81
N ALA A 689 -23.70 -8.85 -3.95
CA ALA A 689 -22.58 -9.68 -4.37
C ALA A 689 -23.02 -10.86 -5.25
N ALA A 690 -24.17 -11.48 -4.92
CA ALA A 690 -24.75 -12.56 -5.74
C ALA A 690 -25.22 -12.05 -7.11
N GLU A 691 -25.83 -10.86 -7.17
CA GLU A 691 -26.31 -10.24 -8.42
C GLU A 691 -25.15 -9.84 -9.32
N LEU A 692 -24.11 -9.21 -8.76
CA LEU A 692 -22.91 -8.83 -9.52
C LEU A 692 -22.15 -10.06 -10.04
N ALA A 693 -22.00 -11.10 -9.23
CA ALA A 693 -21.41 -12.36 -9.67
C ALA A 693 -22.21 -13.02 -10.83
N ALA A 694 -23.54 -12.95 -10.77
CA ALA A 694 -24.42 -13.41 -11.84
C ALA A 694 -24.26 -12.55 -13.10
N ALA A 695 -24.21 -11.23 -12.97
CA ALA A 695 -23.99 -10.32 -14.09
C ALA A 695 -22.64 -10.57 -14.76
N LEU A 696 -21.56 -10.74 -13.97
CA LEU A 696 -20.23 -11.04 -14.49
C LEU A 696 -20.19 -12.34 -15.30
N THR A 697 -20.82 -13.40 -14.81
CA THR A 697 -20.88 -14.67 -15.55
C THR A 697 -21.74 -14.57 -16.81
N THR A 698 -22.83 -13.80 -16.77
CA THR A 698 -23.69 -13.53 -17.93
C THR A 698 -22.94 -12.76 -19.01
N GLU A 699 -22.25 -11.69 -18.65
CA GLU A 699 -21.47 -10.88 -19.62
C GLU A 699 -20.25 -11.69 -20.14
N ALA A 700 -19.67 -12.55 -19.34
CA ALA A 700 -18.62 -13.45 -19.80
C ALA A 700 -19.12 -14.44 -20.86
N ASP A 701 -20.33 -14.96 -20.72
CA ASP A 701 -20.94 -15.93 -21.64
C ASP A 701 -21.57 -15.28 -22.90
N ARG A 702 -21.81 -13.95 -22.86
CA ARG A 702 -22.37 -13.21 -23.97
C ARG A 702 -21.42 -13.18 -25.18
N ARG A 703 -21.66 -14.09 -26.16
CA ARG A 703 -20.90 -14.22 -27.39
C ARG A 703 -21.84 -14.34 -28.57
N GLU A 704 -22.65 -13.30 -28.74
CA GLU A 704 -23.50 -13.19 -29.93
C GLU A 704 -22.62 -13.13 -31.18
N ARG A 705 -22.91 -14.03 -32.14
CA ARG A 705 -22.19 -14.09 -33.40
C ARG A 705 -23.15 -13.75 -34.53
N ASP A 706 -22.64 -13.03 -35.54
CA ASP A 706 -23.37 -12.81 -36.76
C ASP A 706 -23.49 -14.09 -37.60
N VAL A 707 -24.16 -14.01 -38.70
CA VAL A 707 -24.36 -15.12 -39.65
C VAL A 707 -23.06 -15.69 -40.24
N PHE A 708 -21.96 -14.94 -40.12
CA PHE A 708 -20.62 -15.34 -40.56
C PHE A 708 -19.77 -15.89 -39.43
N GLY A 709 -20.31 -16.02 -38.20
CA GLY A 709 -19.61 -16.51 -37.03
C GLY A 709 -18.71 -15.46 -36.34
N ARG A 710 -18.74 -14.18 -36.74
CA ARG A 710 -18.00 -13.09 -36.10
C ARG A 710 -18.73 -12.62 -34.87
N LEU A 711 -18.01 -12.18 -33.86
CA LEU A 711 -18.63 -11.56 -32.68
C LEU A 711 -19.31 -10.24 -33.10
N THR A 712 -20.60 -10.11 -32.77
CA THR A 712 -21.37 -8.88 -33.00
C THR A 712 -20.87 -7.72 -32.14
N ASP A 713 -20.39 -8.02 -30.93
CA ASP A 713 -19.72 -7.06 -30.06
C ASP A 713 -18.33 -7.62 -29.72
N PRO A 714 -17.28 -7.24 -30.48
CA PRO A 714 -15.92 -7.71 -30.21
C PRO A 714 -15.29 -7.03 -29.00
N THR A 715 -15.86 -5.91 -28.50
CA THR A 715 -15.30 -5.14 -27.39
C THR A 715 -15.50 -5.88 -26.05
N PRO A 716 -14.50 -5.89 -25.18
CA PRO A 716 -14.62 -6.49 -23.86
C PRO A 716 -15.28 -5.56 -22.82
N ASP A 717 -15.81 -4.40 -23.22
CA ASP A 717 -16.21 -3.33 -22.31
C ASP A 717 -17.29 -3.74 -21.31
N ARG A 718 -18.36 -4.39 -21.76
CA ARG A 718 -19.44 -4.83 -20.86
C ARG A 718 -18.93 -5.84 -19.82
N TYR A 719 -18.08 -6.76 -20.27
CA TYR A 719 -17.44 -7.72 -19.37
C TYR A 719 -16.50 -7.02 -18.37
N ALA A 720 -15.71 -6.06 -18.83
CA ALA A 720 -14.81 -5.30 -17.97
C ALA A 720 -15.58 -4.46 -16.93
N TRP A 721 -16.70 -3.84 -17.32
CA TRP A 721 -17.57 -3.12 -16.37
C TRP A 721 -18.20 -4.06 -15.34
N ALA A 722 -18.71 -5.23 -15.76
CA ALA A 722 -19.27 -6.22 -14.83
C ALA A 722 -18.22 -6.74 -13.85
N TRP A 723 -16.99 -6.99 -14.33
CA TRP A 723 -15.88 -7.38 -13.47
C TRP A 723 -15.48 -6.26 -12.51
N LEU A 724 -15.32 -5.04 -13.00
CA LEU A 724 -14.94 -3.89 -12.17
C LEU A 724 -15.97 -3.63 -11.07
N ALA A 725 -17.26 -3.68 -11.39
CA ALA A 725 -18.33 -3.53 -10.40
C ALA A 725 -18.25 -4.63 -9.34
N THR A 726 -18.04 -5.90 -9.76
CA THR A 726 -17.92 -7.04 -8.85
C THR A 726 -16.69 -6.92 -7.95
N ALA A 727 -15.52 -6.60 -8.51
CA ALA A 727 -14.27 -6.47 -7.78
C ALA A 727 -14.30 -5.28 -6.80
N THR A 728 -14.90 -4.15 -7.21
CA THR A 728 -15.03 -2.96 -6.35
C THR A 728 -16.02 -3.22 -5.20
N HIS A 729 -17.16 -3.86 -5.48
CA HIS A 729 -18.12 -4.22 -4.44
C HIS A 729 -17.54 -5.23 -3.45
N LEU A 730 -16.81 -6.24 -3.94
CA LEU A 730 -16.09 -7.19 -3.08
C LEU A 730 -15.15 -6.47 -2.11
N ALA A 731 -14.26 -5.63 -2.62
CA ALA A 731 -13.30 -4.88 -1.81
C ALA A 731 -13.99 -3.95 -0.80
N ALA A 732 -15.09 -3.28 -1.21
CA ALA A 732 -15.88 -2.45 -0.31
C ALA A 732 -16.52 -3.25 0.82
N THR A 733 -17.07 -4.42 0.49
CA THR A 733 -17.73 -5.29 1.47
C THR A 733 -16.72 -5.90 2.44
N GLU A 734 -15.58 -6.36 1.94
CA GLU A 734 -14.48 -6.89 2.78
C GLU A 734 -13.97 -5.82 3.74
N ARG A 735 -13.78 -4.59 3.28
CA ARG A 735 -13.39 -3.46 4.13
C ARG A 735 -14.45 -3.13 5.18
N ALA A 736 -15.73 -3.13 4.82
CA ALA A 736 -16.81 -2.90 5.76
C ALA A 736 -16.85 -3.97 6.87
N LEU A 737 -16.58 -5.24 6.52
CA LEU A 737 -16.45 -6.32 7.51
C LEU A 737 -15.24 -6.13 8.42
N VAL A 738 -14.10 -5.70 7.88
CA VAL A 738 -12.92 -5.35 8.68
C VAL A 738 -13.22 -4.17 9.61
N GLN A 739 -13.89 -3.12 9.14
CA GLN A 739 -14.32 -2.00 9.99
C GLN A 739 -15.25 -2.46 11.10
N ALA A 740 -16.29 -3.26 10.77
CA ALA A 740 -17.24 -3.77 11.74
C ALA A 740 -16.58 -4.66 12.82
N SER A 741 -15.51 -5.38 12.47
CA SER A 741 -14.77 -6.21 13.44
C SER A 741 -14.13 -5.41 14.56
N TRP A 742 -13.81 -4.13 14.36
CA TRP A 742 -13.25 -3.25 15.38
C TRP A 742 -14.29 -2.68 16.35
N GLN A 743 -15.57 -2.79 16.03
CA GLN A 743 -16.70 -2.35 16.86
C GLN A 743 -17.33 -3.49 17.66
N ALA A 744 -17.00 -4.74 17.35
CA ALA A 744 -17.52 -5.89 18.06
C ALA A 744 -17.00 -5.90 19.51
N GLY A 745 -17.89 -5.93 20.50
CA GLY A 745 -17.55 -6.02 21.92
C GLY A 745 -17.55 -4.70 22.70
N GLU A 746 -18.08 -3.59 22.15
CA GLU A 746 -18.44 -2.38 22.90
C GLU A 746 -19.73 -2.57 23.69
#